data_62f84258a138e8fd24d57111851971e4
#
_entry.id   62f84258a138e8fd24d57111851971e4
#
_cell.length_a   1.000
_cell.length_b   1.000
_cell.length_c   1.000
_cell.angle_alpha   90.00
_cell.angle_beta   90.00
_cell.angle_gamma   90.00
#
_symmetry.space_group_name_H-M   'P 1'
#
loop_
_entity.id
_entity.type
_entity.pdbx_description
1 polymer ?
#
loop_
_entity_poly.entity_id
_entity_poly.type
_entity_poly.pdbx_seq_one_letter_code
_entity_poly.pdbx_strand_id
1 'polypeptide(L)'
;MEEKLVFTTEEKDTTEGLLSKLLANDANGFQTDDAEKLRQHIDEYIASGMLQRNIFGLNPIVHALETAEIAFDEIGLKRDAIIAIVLYTGIVADLSDITKVEKDFGRGVAQIIHGLVKVQELYKRTPVVESENFRNLLISFAEDMRVILIMIADRVNLMRQVRDTDNEEARLEVAQEASYLYAPLAHKLGLYKLKSELEDLSLKYLEHDAYYMIKDKLNATKKSRDSYIERFITPIQQRLEEVGLHFHMKGRTKSIHSIWQKMKKQKCNFEGIYDLFAIRIIIDSPVDKEKMQCWQAYSIVTDMYMPNPKRLRDWLSVPKSNGYESLHITVLGPENKWVEVQIRTERMDEIAEKGLAAHWRYKGIKGESGIDEWLSNIRAALENNDDLQLMDQFKMGLYEDEVFVFTPKGELLKFPKGANILDFAYRIHSGIGNKCVGGKINGKNVSFRAELKSGDEVEVVTQSNQTPKQEWINIVKTPRAKAKIKLALKDTLAKDTVYAKELLERRLKNRKIEFEESTMMHLIKRMGFKVATDFYKQIADEKLDVNEVIEKYVEVRDYDQNLNAPQITRSATEFSYDNPDEEIARNNDDVLVIDRNLKGVDYSLAKCCQPIYGDPVFGFVTVSGGIKIHRTSCPNAPELRKRFGYRIVKARWSGKSAGQYSITIKVVGNDDLGIVNNITSIISKEEKIVMRSINIDSHDSLFDGTIVVQLEDVSKLEALMKKLRTVKGVKQVSRL
;
A
#
# COMPACT_ATOMS: atom_id res chain seq x y z
N MET A 1 26.15 -31.72 -16.13
CA MET A 1 27.45 -31.01 -16.09
C MET A 1 27.11 -29.54 -16.19
N GLU A 2 27.25 -28.81 -15.11
CA GLU A 2 27.03 -27.34 -15.11
C GLU A 2 28.15 -26.73 -15.98
N GLU A 3 27.77 -26.00 -17.02
CA GLU A 3 28.73 -25.33 -17.90
C GLU A 3 29.48 -24.28 -17.09
N LYS A 4 30.81 -24.38 -17.05
CA LYS A 4 31.67 -23.36 -16.44
C LYS A 4 31.43 -22.04 -17.12
N LEU A 5 31.29 -20.96 -16.34
CA LEU A 5 31.18 -19.61 -16.87
C LEU A 5 32.45 -19.26 -17.65
N VAL A 6 32.33 -19.09 -18.96
CA VAL A 6 33.40 -18.59 -19.83
C VAL A 6 33.12 -17.10 -20.07
N PHE A 7 34.10 -16.23 -19.70
CA PHE A 7 34.04 -14.81 -19.97
C PHE A 7 34.30 -14.54 -21.45
N THR A 8 33.43 -13.81 -22.10
CA THR A 8 33.65 -13.29 -23.44
C THR A 8 34.75 -12.21 -23.45
N THR A 9 35.32 -11.89 -24.59
CA THR A 9 36.30 -10.80 -24.69
C THR A 9 35.70 -9.47 -24.27
N GLU A 10 34.46 -9.19 -24.67
CA GLU A 10 33.72 -7.98 -24.30
C GLU A 10 33.48 -7.90 -22.78
N GLU A 11 33.13 -9.00 -22.11
CA GLU A 11 32.94 -9.05 -20.64
C GLU A 11 34.25 -8.79 -19.90
N LYS A 12 35.41 -9.28 -20.43
CA LYS A 12 36.73 -9.01 -19.84
C LYS A 12 37.11 -7.54 -19.98
N ASP A 13 36.91 -6.97 -21.14
CA ASP A 13 37.20 -5.56 -21.40
C ASP A 13 36.29 -4.65 -20.56
N THR A 14 35.01 -5.00 -20.42
CA THR A 14 34.04 -4.30 -19.57
C THR A 14 34.41 -4.39 -18.09
N THR A 15 34.82 -5.58 -17.60
CA THR A 15 35.27 -5.80 -16.22
C THR A 15 36.47 -4.91 -15.90
N GLU A 16 37.50 -4.91 -16.75
CA GLU A 16 38.72 -4.10 -16.55
C GLU A 16 38.42 -2.60 -16.65
N GLY A 17 37.59 -2.19 -17.61
CA GLY A 17 37.17 -0.80 -17.80
C GLY A 17 36.42 -0.24 -16.58
N LEU A 18 35.40 -0.97 -16.07
CA LEU A 18 34.62 -0.59 -14.89
C LEU A 18 35.49 -0.58 -13.62
N LEU A 19 36.32 -1.61 -13.43
CA LEU A 19 37.19 -1.70 -12.28
C LEU A 19 38.21 -0.55 -12.27
N SER A 20 38.84 -0.26 -13.41
CA SER A 20 39.76 0.86 -13.56
C SER A 20 39.08 2.21 -13.29
N LYS A 21 37.85 2.42 -13.78
CA LYS A 21 37.05 3.63 -13.54
C LYS A 21 36.74 3.81 -12.03
N LEU A 22 36.32 2.74 -11.35
CA LEU A 22 36.01 2.76 -9.93
C LEU A 22 37.24 3.04 -9.07
N LEU A 23 38.40 2.45 -9.41
CA LEU A 23 39.65 2.57 -8.67
C LEU A 23 40.37 3.91 -8.92
N ALA A 24 40.26 4.52 -10.10
CA ALA A 24 40.91 5.78 -10.45
C ALA A 24 40.25 7.02 -9.81
N ASN A 25 39.10 6.89 -9.20
CA ASN A 25 38.37 8.02 -8.64
C ASN A 25 38.72 8.25 -7.17
N ASP A 26 39.51 9.29 -6.87
CA ASP A 26 39.94 9.65 -5.51
C ASP A 26 38.77 9.92 -4.53
N ALA A 27 37.58 10.25 -5.04
CA ALA A 27 36.39 10.50 -4.24
C ALA A 27 35.81 9.21 -3.60
N ASN A 28 36.22 8.02 -4.05
CA ASN A 28 35.75 6.74 -3.55
C ASN A 28 36.24 6.42 -2.17
N GLY A 29 37.34 7.01 -1.72
CA GLY A 29 37.95 6.79 -0.41
C GLY A 29 38.65 5.43 -0.28
N PHE A 30 39.14 4.84 -1.39
CA PHE A 30 39.94 3.63 -1.39
C PHE A 30 41.26 3.86 -0.65
N GLN A 31 41.70 2.85 0.08
CA GLN A 31 43.04 2.80 0.69
C GLN A 31 44.06 2.30 -0.34
N THR A 32 45.35 2.54 -0.08
CA THR A 32 46.44 2.23 -1.03
C THR A 32 46.43 0.76 -1.48
N ASP A 33 46.07 -0.17 -0.59
CA ASP A 33 46.12 -1.61 -0.86
C ASP A 33 44.79 -2.19 -1.35
N ASP A 34 43.67 -1.41 -1.29
CA ASP A 34 42.34 -1.90 -1.62
C ASP A 34 42.24 -2.34 -3.08
N ALA A 35 42.86 -1.59 -3.96
CA ALA A 35 42.82 -1.84 -5.41
C ALA A 35 43.46 -3.18 -5.77
N GLU A 36 44.63 -3.48 -5.19
CA GLU A 36 45.37 -4.71 -5.45
C GLU A 36 44.62 -5.92 -4.85
N LYS A 37 44.15 -5.80 -3.60
CA LYS A 37 43.38 -6.86 -2.94
C LYS A 37 42.07 -7.15 -3.68
N LEU A 38 41.34 -6.11 -4.12
CA LEU A 38 40.07 -6.30 -4.82
C LEU A 38 40.29 -7.00 -6.19
N ARG A 39 41.33 -6.62 -6.94
CA ARG A 39 41.73 -7.30 -8.18
C ARG A 39 42.05 -8.76 -7.91
N GLN A 40 42.85 -9.05 -6.91
CA GLN A 40 43.21 -10.42 -6.53
C GLN A 40 41.97 -11.27 -6.25
N HIS A 41 40.99 -10.77 -5.47
CA HIS A 41 39.74 -11.49 -5.20
C HIS A 41 38.93 -11.74 -6.48
N ILE A 42 38.80 -10.75 -7.36
CA ILE A 42 38.09 -10.91 -8.64
C ILE A 42 38.77 -11.96 -9.52
N ASP A 43 40.11 -11.93 -9.62
CA ASP A 43 40.87 -12.89 -10.40
C ASP A 43 40.75 -14.32 -9.85
N GLU A 44 40.78 -14.48 -8.50
CA GLU A 44 40.52 -15.75 -7.83
C GLU A 44 39.09 -16.28 -8.16
N TYR A 45 38.06 -15.41 -8.15
CA TYR A 45 36.69 -15.78 -8.47
C TYR A 45 36.54 -16.22 -9.92
N ILE A 46 37.13 -15.49 -10.87
CA ILE A 46 37.15 -15.83 -12.29
C ILE A 46 37.88 -17.14 -12.53
N ALA A 47 39.06 -17.32 -11.93
CA ALA A 47 39.88 -18.52 -12.10
C ALA A 47 39.24 -19.78 -11.53
N SER A 48 38.37 -19.66 -10.52
CA SER A 48 37.65 -20.80 -9.91
C SER A 48 36.76 -21.52 -10.93
N GLY A 49 36.20 -20.81 -11.90
CA GLY A 49 35.23 -21.32 -12.85
C GLY A 49 33.91 -21.81 -12.21
N MET A 50 33.64 -21.43 -10.96
CA MET A 50 32.42 -21.82 -10.22
C MET A 50 31.30 -20.78 -10.29
N LEU A 51 31.60 -19.59 -10.81
CA LEU A 51 30.57 -18.57 -11.04
C LEU A 51 29.56 -19.04 -12.08
N GLN A 52 28.29 -18.70 -11.89
CA GLN A 52 27.19 -19.04 -12.79
C GLN A 52 26.47 -17.77 -13.26
N ARG A 53 25.98 -17.78 -14.50
CA ARG A 53 25.08 -16.74 -14.98
C ARG A 53 23.75 -16.83 -14.25
N ASN A 54 23.12 -15.69 -14.01
CA ASN A 54 21.78 -15.67 -13.44
C ASN A 54 20.72 -16.12 -14.47
N ILE A 55 19.44 -16.18 -14.05
CA ILE A 55 18.32 -16.61 -14.90
C ILE A 55 18.10 -15.75 -16.16
N PHE A 56 18.75 -14.61 -16.26
CA PHE A 56 18.75 -13.69 -17.40
C PHE A 56 20.02 -13.81 -18.26
N GLY A 57 20.91 -14.74 -17.96
CA GLY A 57 22.17 -14.95 -18.67
C GLY A 57 23.26 -13.95 -18.33
N LEU A 58 23.09 -13.10 -17.31
CA LEU A 58 24.03 -12.04 -16.94
C LEU A 58 25.25 -12.60 -16.20
N ASN A 59 26.44 -12.07 -16.52
CA ASN A 59 27.68 -12.39 -15.83
C ASN A 59 27.71 -11.72 -14.45
N PRO A 60 27.86 -12.47 -13.34
CA PRO A 60 27.75 -11.95 -11.98
C PRO A 60 28.81 -10.88 -11.63
N ILE A 61 30.03 -10.98 -12.17
CA ILE A 61 31.09 -9.98 -11.92
C ILE A 61 30.81 -8.68 -12.65
N VAL A 62 30.43 -8.76 -13.95
CA VAL A 62 30.06 -7.58 -14.72
C VAL A 62 28.86 -6.88 -14.06
N HIS A 63 27.83 -7.65 -13.73
CA HIS A 63 26.64 -7.12 -13.06
C HIS A 63 26.97 -6.45 -11.71
N ALA A 64 27.87 -7.05 -10.91
CA ALA A 64 28.29 -6.47 -9.63
C ALA A 64 29.06 -5.15 -9.83
N LEU A 65 29.96 -5.08 -10.81
CA LEU A 65 30.73 -3.87 -11.11
C LEU A 65 29.84 -2.74 -11.64
N GLU A 66 28.88 -3.03 -12.51
CA GLU A 66 27.89 -2.05 -12.97
C GLU A 66 26.98 -1.58 -11.82
N THR A 67 26.58 -2.50 -10.94
CA THR A 67 25.84 -2.15 -9.72
C THR A 67 26.68 -1.24 -8.80
N ALA A 68 27.98 -1.51 -8.65
CA ALA A 68 28.90 -0.68 -7.90
C ALA A 68 29.07 0.71 -8.52
N GLU A 69 29.13 0.81 -9.86
CA GLU A 69 29.15 2.08 -10.58
C GLU A 69 27.87 2.91 -10.30
N ILE A 70 26.68 2.30 -10.40
CA ILE A 70 25.41 2.96 -10.07
C ILE A 70 25.40 3.40 -8.61
N ALA A 71 25.84 2.54 -7.69
CA ALA A 71 25.91 2.83 -6.26
C ALA A 71 26.82 4.03 -5.96
N PHE A 72 27.93 4.16 -6.68
CA PHE A 72 28.86 5.27 -6.55
C PHE A 72 28.33 6.54 -7.26
N ASP A 73 28.09 6.48 -8.57
CA ASP A 73 27.80 7.64 -9.41
C ASP A 73 26.42 8.25 -9.12
N GLU A 74 25.39 7.39 -8.95
CA GLU A 74 24.01 7.82 -8.88
C GLU A 74 23.47 7.90 -7.43
N ILE A 75 23.98 7.08 -6.51
CA ILE A 75 23.57 7.11 -5.11
C ILE A 75 24.60 7.86 -4.25
N GLY A 76 25.89 7.76 -4.56
CA GLY A 76 26.98 8.40 -3.83
C GLY A 76 27.53 7.55 -2.67
N LEU A 77 27.36 6.23 -2.74
CA LEU A 77 27.99 5.29 -1.83
C LEU A 77 29.51 5.25 -2.06
N LYS A 78 30.27 4.89 -1.03
CA LYS A 78 31.73 4.93 -1.05
C LYS A 78 32.35 3.54 -0.85
N ARG A 79 33.65 3.51 -0.64
CA ARG A 79 34.56 2.37 -0.48
C ARG A 79 33.90 1.09 0.04
N ASP A 80 33.38 1.11 1.25
CA ASP A 80 32.88 -0.11 1.91
C ASP A 80 31.74 -0.76 1.14
N ALA A 81 30.83 0.07 0.57
CA ALA A 81 29.71 -0.43 -0.21
C ALA A 81 30.15 -0.97 -1.57
N ILE A 82 31.09 -0.27 -2.25
CA ILE A 82 31.63 -0.69 -3.55
C ILE A 82 32.31 -2.04 -3.41
N ILE A 83 33.21 -2.17 -2.42
CA ILE A 83 33.94 -3.43 -2.15
C ILE A 83 32.93 -4.54 -1.77
N ALA A 84 31.95 -4.24 -0.92
CA ALA A 84 30.95 -5.22 -0.50
C ALA A 84 30.12 -5.75 -1.68
N ILE A 85 29.71 -4.89 -2.63
CA ILE A 85 28.94 -5.30 -3.82
C ILE A 85 29.74 -6.31 -4.64
N VAL A 86 31.01 -6.03 -4.90
CA VAL A 86 31.85 -6.88 -5.74
C VAL A 86 32.17 -8.21 -5.06
N LEU A 87 32.57 -8.17 -3.78
CA LEU A 87 32.93 -9.37 -3.04
C LEU A 87 31.75 -10.25 -2.66
N TYR A 88 30.53 -9.68 -2.58
CA TYR A 88 29.32 -10.43 -2.33
C TYR A 88 29.09 -11.55 -3.35
N THR A 89 29.49 -11.37 -4.62
CA THR A 89 29.39 -12.42 -5.64
C THR A 89 30.18 -13.67 -5.29
N GLY A 90 31.38 -13.51 -4.73
CA GLY A 90 32.21 -14.63 -4.28
C GLY A 90 31.68 -15.34 -3.03
N ILE A 91 31.04 -14.58 -2.11
CA ILE A 91 30.41 -15.15 -0.92
C ILE A 91 29.19 -16.00 -1.33
N VAL A 92 28.37 -15.52 -2.25
CA VAL A 92 27.18 -16.26 -2.75
C VAL A 92 27.56 -17.53 -3.50
N ALA A 93 28.72 -17.53 -4.15
CA ALA A 93 29.26 -18.68 -4.88
C ALA A 93 30.12 -19.63 -4.00
N ASP A 94 30.17 -19.42 -2.68
CA ASP A 94 31.00 -20.17 -1.73
C ASP A 94 32.53 -20.15 -2.08
N LEU A 95 32.98 -19.07 -2.74
CA LEU A 95 34.40 -18.89 -3.13
C LEU A 95 35.21 -18.13 -2.08
N SER A 96 34.56 -17.44 -1.17
CA SER A 96 35.21 -16.66 -0.11
C SER A 96 34.36 -16.70 1.17
N ASP A 97 35.01 -16.41 2.31
CA ASP A 97 34.35 -16.34 3.62
C ASP A 97 34.33 -14.88 4.11
N ILE A 98 33.25 -14.50 4.80
CA ILE A 98 33.09 -13.17 5.40
C ILE A 98 34.25 -12.83 6.35
N THR A 99 34.81 -13.81 7.06
CA THR A 99 35.97 -13.62 7.94
C THR A 99 37.24 -13.22 7.17
N LYS A 100 37.49 -13.78 5.99
CA LYS A 100 38.58 -13.37 5.07
C LYS A 100 38.39 -11.92 4.62
N VAL A 101 37.16 -11.58 4.22
CA VAL A 101 36.79 -10.20 3.80
C VAL A 101 36.96 -9.21 4.95
N GLU A 102 36.55 -9.55 6.16
CA GLU A 102 36.72 -8.68 7.34
C GLU A 102 38.19 -8.40 7.63
N LYS A 103 39.04 -9.41 7.49
CA LYS A 103 40.51 -9.28 7.66
C LYS A 103 41.14 -8.39 6.61
N ASP A 104 40.69 -8.51 5.33
CA ASP A 104 41.34 -7.84 4.21
C ASP A 104 40.84 -6.39 4.04
N PHE A 105 39.54 -6.12 4.31
CA PHE A 105 38.89 -4.84 4.02
C PHE A 105 38.23 -4.18 5.23
N GLY A 106 38.12 -4.87 6.35
CA GLY A 106 37.61 -4.36 7.62
C GLY A 106 36.13 -4.67 7.87
N ARG A 107 35.73 -4.40 9.12
CA ARG A 107 34.40 -4.74 9.64
C ARG A 107 33.23 -4.07 8.89
N GLY A 108 33.43 -2.85 8.35
CA GLY A 108 32.37 -2.12 7.63
C GLY A 108 31.90 -2.84 6.38
N VAL A 109 32.85 -3.43 5.61
CA VAL A 109 32.55 -4.23 4.43
C VAL A 109 31.86 -5.54 4.81
N ALA A 110 32.37 -6.23 5.82
CA ALA A 110 31.80 -7.50 6.31
C ALA A 110 30.34 -7.34 6.81
N GLN A 111 30.02 -6.24 7.51
CA GLN A 111 28.67 -5.95 7.97
C GLN A 111 27.68 -5.77 6.80
N ILE A 112 28.07 -5.05 5.75
CA ILE A 112 27.23 -4.88 4.55
C ILE A 112 26.98 -6.22 3.89
N ILE A 113 28.03 -7.04 3.67
CA ILE A 113 27.91 -8.37 3.06
C ILE A 113 26.98 -9.25 3.90
N HIS A 114 27.14 -9.25 5.21
CA HIS A 114 26.26 -10.01 6.11
C HIS A 114 24.78 -9.60 5.94
N GLY A 115 24.51 -8.31 5.82
CA GLY A 115 23.17 -7.80 5.52
C GLY A 115 22.63 -8.29 4.16
N LEU A 116 23.46 -8.25 3.11
CA LEU A 116 23.09 -8.74 1.77
C LEU A 116 22.82 -10.26 1.77
N VAL A 117 23.63 -11.06 2.47
CA VAL A 117 23.43 -12.51 2.60
C VAL A 117 22.11 -12.82 3.31
N LYS A 118 21.80 -12.13 4.41
CA LYS A 118 20.51 -12.27 5.10
C LYS A 118 19.33 -12.02 4.14
N VAL A 119 19.42 -10.97 3.34
CA VAL A 119 18.37 -10.65 2.37
C VAL A 119 18.25 -11.76 1.32
N GLN A 120 19.36 -12.26 0.76
CA GLN A 120 19.32 -13.34 -0.23
C GLN A 120 18.70 -14.64 0.31
N GLU A 121 19.01 -15.00 1.56
CA GLU A 121 18.39 -16.18 2.20
C GLU A 121 16.87 -16.07 2.30
N LEU A 122 16.37 -14.84 2.50
CA LEU A 122 14.94 -14.59 2.54
C LEU A 122 14.28 -14.78 1.17
N TYR A 123 14.95 -14.33 0.10
CA TYR A 123 14.47 -14.53 -1.28
C TYR A 123 14.45 -16.01 -1.70
N LYS A 124 15.37 -16.83 -1.21
CA LYS A 124 15.42 -18.28 -1.51
C LYS A 124 14.26 -19.07 -0.88
N ARG A 125 13.67 -18.60 0.23
CA ARG A 125 12.66 -19.36 0.99
C ARG A 125 11.23 -19.21 0.47
N THR A 126 10.85 -18.05 -0.10
CA THR A 126 9.49 -17.82 -0.65
C THR A 126 9.41 -16.50 -1.43
N PRO A 127 8.46 -16.34 -2.40
CA PRO A 127 8.24 -15.05 -3.05
C PRO A 127 7.92 -13.93 -2.04
N VAL A 128 8.50 -12.75 -2.23
CA VAL A 128 8.48 -11.56 -1.34
C VAL A 128 7.08 -11.08 -0.91
N VAL A 129 6.02 -11.66 -1.45
CA VAL A 129 4.63 -11.25 -1.22
C VAL A 129 4.04 -11.85 0.06
N GLU A 130 4.66 -12.86 0.69
CA GLU A 130 4.18 -13.43 1.95
C GLU A 130 4.65 -12.61 3.16
N SER A 131 3.75 -12.36 4.10
CA SER A 131 3.90 -11.41 5.21
C SER A 131 5.17 -11.60 6.05
N GLU A 132 5.60 -12.86 6.27
CA GLU A 132 6.74 -13.18 7.11
C GLU A 132 8.09 -12.84 6.45
N ASN A 133 8.23 -13.08 5.15
CA ASN A 133 9.44 -12.74 4.40
C ASN A 133 9.62 -11.23 4.24
N PHE A 134 8.54 -10.52 4.03
CA PHE A 134 8.56 -9.06 3.98
C PHE A 134 9.00 -8.45 5.32
N ARG A 135 8.54 -9.02 6.43
CA ARG A 135 8.95 -8.64 7.78
C ARG A 135 10.45 -8.82 7.98
N ASN A 136 10.99 -9.99 7.63
CA ASN A 136 12.42 -10.30 7.78
C ASN A 136 13.31 -9.42 6.88
N LEU A 137 12.82 -9.07 5.68
CA LEU A 137 13.45 -8.09 4.78
C LEU A 137 13.57 -6.72 5.45
N LEU A 138 12.48 -6.24 6.09
CA LEU A 138 12.48 -4.97 6.81
C LEU A 138 13.41 -4.98 8.05
N ILE A 139 13.56 -6.10 8.72
CA ILE A 139 14.52 -6.25 9.83
C ILE A 139 15.96 -6.06 9.32
N SER A 140 16.31 -6.71 8.22
CA SER A 140 17.64 -6.55 7.60
C SER A 140 17.90 -5.11 7.18
N PHE A 141 16.90 -4.42 6.63
CA PHE A 141 17.00 -3.01 6.27
C PHE A 141 17.20 -2.09 7.48
N ALA A 142 16.60 -2.44 8.61
CA ALA A 142 16.74 -1.65 9.83
C ALA A 142 18.14 -1.75 10.48
N GLU A 143 18.93 -2.78 10.15
CA GLU A 143 20.27 -2.97 10.68
C GLU A 143 21.31 -2.07 9.98
N ASP A 144 21.31 -2.02 8.64
CA ASP A 144 22.22 -1.17 7.85
C ASP A 144 21.55 -0.60 6.62
N MET A 145 21.41 0.71 6.57
CA MET A 145 20.77 1.44 5.46
C MET A 145 21.51 1.28 4.13
N ARG A 146 22.83 1.03 4.16
CA ARG A 146 23.64 0.84 2.93
C ARG A 146 23.15 -0.39 2.15
N VAL A 147 22.67 -1.42 2.84
CA VAL A 147 22.09 -2.61 2.21
C VAL A 147 20.89 -2.25 1.33
N ILE A 148 19.97 -1.41 1.81
CA ILE A 148 18.82 -0.95 1.01
C ILE A 148 19.27 -0.20 -0.24
N LEU A 149 20.23 0.70 -0.07
CA LEU A 149 20.75 1.52 -1.18
C LEU A 149 21.42 0.65 -2.24
N ILE A 150 22.18 -0.37 -1.84
CA ILE A 150 22.79 -1.36 -2.73
C ILE A 150 21.71 -2.16 -3.46
N MET A 151 20.67 -2.61 -2.78
CA MET A 151 19.59 -3.36 -3.39
C MET A 151 18.81 -2.52 -4.42
N ILE A 152 18.64 -1.22 -4.17
CA ILE A 152 18.04 -0.32 -5.16
C ILE A 152 18.95 -0.20 -6.38
N ALA A 153 20.28 -0.05 -6.19
CA ALA A 153 21.25 0.00 -7.29
C ALA A 153 21.21 -1.28 -8.12
N ASP A 154 21.23 -2.44 -7.47
CA ASP A 154 21.14 -3.75 -8.10
C ASP A 154 19.84 -3.91 -8.90
N ARG A 155 18.70 -3.52 -8.33
CA ARG A 155 17.41 -3.58 -9.02
C ARG A 155 17.36 -2.66 -10.24
N VAL A 156 17.94 -1.45 -10.15
CA VAL A 156 18.02 -0.52 -11.29
C VAL A 156 18.88 -1.13 -12.37
N ASN A 157 20.05 -1.67 -12.02
CA ASN A 157 20.96 -2.35 -12.97
C ASN A 157 20.25 -3.51 -13.67
N LEU A 158 19.62 -4.40 -12.89
CA LEU A 158 18.88 -5.54 -13.43
C LEU A 158 17.77 -5.07 -14.40
N MET A 159 16.97 -4.07 -14.01
CA MET A 159 15.88 -3.53 -14.85
C MET A 159 16.38 -2.90 -16.18
N ARG A 160 17.60 -2.36 -16.20
CA ARG A 160 18.24 -1.87 -17.43
C ARG A 160 18.63 -3.01 -18.36
N GLN A 161 19.10 -4.14 -17.80
CA GLN A 161 19.66 -5.28 -18.54
C GLN A 161 18.62 -6.31 -19.02
N VAL A 162 17.49 -6.48 -18.30
CA VAL A 162 16.47 -7.49 -18.67
C VAL A 162 15.65 -7.14 -19.92
N ARG A 163 16.04 -6.11 -20.66
CA ARG A 163 15.31 -5.66 -21.86
C ARG A 163 15.21 -6.76 -22.91
N ASP A 164 16.29 -7.45 -23.16
CA ASP A 164 16.47 -8.36 -24.28
C ASP A 164 16.46 -9.85 -23.83
N THR A 165 15.92 -10.12 -22.64
CA THR A 165 15.79 -11.50 -22.15
C THR A 165 14.64 -12.24 -22.80
N ASP A 166 14.87 -13.53 -23.08
CA ASP A 166 13.83 -14.46 -23.57
C ASP A 166 12.88 -14.92 -22.44
N ASN A 167 13.25 -14.72 -21.17
CA ASN A 167 12.44 -15.10 -20.01
C ASN A 167 11.45 -14.00 -19.64
N GLU A 168 10.31 -13.96 -20.34
CA GLU A 168 9.28 -12.94 -20.16
C GLU A 168 8.62 -13.02 -18.77
N GLU A 169 8.39 -14.21 -18.23
CA GLU A 169 7.76 -14.38 -16.91
C GLU A 169 8.63 -13.78 -15.81
N ALA A 170 9.92 -14.12 -15.79
CA ALA A 170 10.86 -13.56 -14.83
C ALA A 170 11.03 -12.02 -14.98
N ARG A 171 11.02 -11.50 -16.23
CA ARG A 171 11.05 -10.05 -16.46
C ARG A 171 9.84 -9.34 -15.87
N LEU A 172 8.64 -9.91 -16.01
CA LEU A 172 7.42 -9.35 -15.45
C LEU A 172 7.42 -9.40 -13.91
N GLU A 173 7.94 -10.47 -13.30
CA GLU A 173 8.09 -10.56 -11.84
C GLU A 173 9.03 -9.48 -11.30
N VAL A 174 10.20 -9.32 -11.92
CA VAL A 174 11.17 -8.29 -11.55
C VAL A 174 10.58 -6.89 -11.71
N ALA A 175 9.82 -6.64 -12.78
CA ALA A 175 9.16 -5.36 -13.02
C ALA A 175 8.05 -5.07 -12.01
N GLN A 176 7.26 -6.06 -11.62
CA GLN A 176 6.25 -5.93 -10.56
C GLN A 176 6.92 -5.58 -9.23
N GLU A 177 7.96 -6.30 -8.85
CA GLU A 177 8.70 -6.06 -7.61
C GLU A 177 9.35 -4.67 -7.61
N ALA A 178 9.95 -4.25 -8.73
CA ALA A 178 10.51 -2.91 -8.89
C ALA A 178 9.44 -1.82 -8.68
N SER A 179 8.24 -2.01 -9.21
CA SER A 179 7.15 -1.06 -9.12
C SER A 179 6.59 -0.92 -7.70
N TYR A 180 6.34 -2.03 -6.98
CA TYR A 180 5.63 -1.93 -5.71
C TYR A 180 6.56 -1.88 -4.48
N LEU A 181 7.83 -2.27 -4.59
CA LEU A 181 8.78 -2.27 -3.49
C LEU A 181 9.91 -1.25 -3.69
N TYR A 182 10.71 -1.41 -4.75
CA TYR A 182 11.94 -0.62 -4.91
C TYR A 182 11.71 0.84 -5.31
N ALA A 183 10.75 1.14 -6.17
CA ALA A 183 10.44 2.52 -6.53
C ALA A 183 9.89 3.33 -5.33
N PRO A 184 8.97 2.80 -4.50
CA PRO A 184 8.57 3.44 -3.25
C PRO A 184 9.72 3.61 -2.23
N LEU A 185 10.61 2.62 -2.10
CA LEU A 185 11.80 2.72 -1.24
C LEU A 185 12.73 3.84 -1.74
N ALA A 186 13.03 3.88 -3.04
CA ALA A 186 13.83 4.93 -3.64
C ALA A 186 13.21 6.33 -3.42
N HIS A 187 11.87 6.45 -3.51
CA HIS A 187 11.16 7.69 -3.20
C HIS A 187 11.35 8.11 -1.74
N LYS A 188 11.20 7.18 -0.79
CA LYS A 188 11.37 7.45 0.65
C LYS A 188 12.79 7.90 0.98
N LEU A 189 13.77 7.30 0.34
CA LEU A 189 15.18 7.61 0.52
C LEU A 189 15.63 8.86 -0.28
N GLY A 190 14.72 9.52 -1.00
CA GLY A 190 15.01 10.74 -1.76
C GLY A 190 15.73 10.51 -3.09
N LEU A 191 15.86 9.25 -3.55
CA LEU A 191 16.50 8.88 -4.82
C LEU A 191 15.54 9.09 -5.99
N TYR A 192 15.13 10.33 -6.23
CA TYR A 192 14.04 10.65 -7.18
C TYR A 192 14.35 10.30 -8.63
N LYS A 193 15.63 10.33 -9.02
CA LYS A 193 16.08 9.93 -10.36
C LYS A 193 15.85 8.44 -10.57
N LEU A 194 16.40 7.60 -9.67
CA LEU A 194 16.28 6.14 -9.73
C LEU A 194 14.83 5.67 -9.55
N LYS A 195 14.08 6.34 -8.65
CA LYS A 195 12.64 6.12 -8.50
C LYS A 195 11.89 6.30 -9.82
N SER A 196 12.13 7.41 -10.51
CA SER A 196 11.44 7.70 -11.78
C SER A 196 11.84 6.71 -12.87
N GLU A 197 13.09 6.28 -12.89
CA GLU A 197 13.58 5.28 -13.83
C GLU A 197 12.99 3.90 -13.57
N LEU A 198 12.96 3.45 -12.30
CA LEU A 198 12.30 2.19 -11.91
C LEU A 198 10.81 2.18 -12.29
N GLU A 199 10.10 3.29 -12.07
CA GLU A 199 8.69 3.43 -12.45
C GLU A 199 8.51 3.38 -13.97
N ASP A 200 9.34 4.07 -14.73
CA ASP A 200 9.27 4.09 -16.19
C ASP A 200 9.62 2.74 -16.80
N LEU A 201 10.64 2.05 -16.30
CA LEU A 201 11.02 0.70 -16.75
C LEU A 201 9.96 -0.33 -16.34
N SER A 202 9.40 -0.23 -15.15
CA SER A 202 8.29 -1.10 -14.74
C SER A 202 7.06 -0.90 -15.63
N LEU A 203 6.69 0.34 -15.92
CA LEU A 203 5.58 0.65 -16.82
C LEU A 203 5.83 0.09 -18.23
N LYS A 204 7.07 0.19 -18.72
CA LYS A 204 7.47 -0.32 -20.03
C LYS A 204 7.23 -1.82 -20.18
N TYR A 205 7.46 -2.59 -19.11
CA TYR A 205 7.30 -4.06 -19.14
C TYR A 205 5.87 -4.50 -18.74
N LEU A 206 5.22 -3.80 -17.81
CA LEU A 206 3.90 -4.18 -17.30
C LEU A 206 2.74 -3.64 -18.15
N GLU A 207 2.91 -2.46 -18.76
CA GLU A 207 1.87 -1.73 -19.50
C GLU A 207 2.47 -1.17 -20.81
N HIS A 208 2.98 -2.08 -21.63
CA HIS A 208 3.76 -1.77 -22.84
C HIS A 208 3.09 -0.72 -23.75
N ASP A 209 1.82 -0.91 -24.09
CA ASP A 209 1.09 -0.04 -25.00
C ASP A 209 0.96 1.39 -24.46
N ALA A 210 0.68 1.53 -23.16
CA ALA A 210 0.59 2.83 -22.51
C ALA A 210 1.93 3.55 -22.48
N TYR A 211 3.03 2.83 -22.22
CA TYR A 211 4.38 3.38 -22.20
C TYR A 211 4.77 3.93 -23.58
N TYR A 212 4.64 3.12 -24.65
CA TYR A 212 5.05 3.52 -25.98
C TYR A 212 4.14 4.60 -26.56
N MET A 213 2.83 4.56 -26.33
CA MET A 213 1.90 5.62 -26.73
C MET A 213 2.33 6.98 -26.14
N ILE A 214 2.67 7.05 -24.85
CA ILE A 214 3.13 8.30 -24.23
C ILE A 214 4.50 8.71 -24.73
N LYS A 215 5.43 7.75 -24.88
CA LYS A 215 6.79 8.00 -25.41
C LYS A 215 6.75 8.60 -26.82
N ASP A 216 5.93 8.05 -27.71
CA ASP A 216 5.81 8.54 -29.09
C ASP A 216 5.20 9.94 -29.14
N LYS A 217 4.19 10.22 -28.34
CA LYS A 217 3.62 11.58 -28.20
C LYS A 217 4.61 12.58 -27.63
N LEU A 218 5.42 12.18 -26.64
CA LEU A 218 6.50 13.02 -26.11
C LEU A 218 7.56 13.31 -27.19
N ASN A 219 7.93 12.33 -28.01
CA ASN A 219 8.90 12.49 -29.09
C ASN A 219 8.34 13.40 -30.19
N ALA A 220 7.11 13.19 -30.61
CA ALA A 220 6.43 14.01 -31.62
C ALA A 220 6.33 15.49 -31.22
N THR A 221 6.14 15.79 -29.95
CA THR A 221 6.03 17.15 -29.41
C THR A 221 7.34 17.77 -28.96
N LYS A 222 8.48 17.06 -29.07
CA LYS A 222 9.77 17.48 -28.51
C LYS A 222 10.21 18.87 -29.01
N LYS A 223 10.26 19.08 -30.33
CA LYS A 223 10.71 20.36 -30.91
C LYS A 223 9.86 21.54 -30.47
N SER A 224 8.53 21.40 -30.48
CA SER A 224 7.61 22.44 -30.03
C SER A 224 7.76 22.74 -28.55
N ARG A 225 7.97 21.72 -27.73
CA ARG A 225 8.20 21.85 -26.31
C ARG A 225 9.54 22.51 -26.00
N ASP A 226 10.63 22.12 -26.66
CA ASP A 226 11.96 22.72 -26.46
C ASP A 226 11.94 24.20 -26.83
N SER A 227 11.32 24.57 -27.96
CA SER A 227 11.13 25.97 -28.37
C SER A 227 10.27 26.79 -27.38
N TYR A 228 9.25 26.16 -26.78
CA TYR A 228 8.45 26.80 -25.74
C TYR A 228 9.27 27.02 -24.46
N ILE A 229 10.05 26.04 -24.04
CA ILE A 229 10.94 26.12 -22.86
C ILE A 229 11.94 27.26 -23.06
N GLU A 230 12.56 27.37 -24.20
CA GLU A 230 13.51 28.43 -24.51
C GLU A 230 12.87 29.83 -24.40
N ARG A 231 11.70 30.02 -25.01
CA ARG A 231 10.94 31.27 -24.91
C ARG A 231 10.54 31.65 -23.47
N PHE A 232 10.29 30.64 -22.64
CA PHE A 232 9.98 30.85 -21.23
C PHE A 232 11.22 31.16 -20.40
N ILE A 233 12.35 30.48 -20.64
CA ILE A 233 13.59 30.59 -19.86
C ILE A 233 14.33 31.90 -20.18
N THR A 234 14.45 32.27 -21.44
CA THR A 234 15.30 33.41 -21.88
C THR A 234 15.03 34.72 -21.12
N PRO A 235 13.78 35.18 -20.95
CA PRO A 235 13.52 36.41 -20.20
C PRO A 235 13.89 36.33 -18.71
N ILE A 236 13.63 35.15 -18.09
CA ILE A 236 13.99 34.91 -16.68
C ILE A 236 15.51 34.94 -16.51
N GLN A 237 16.23 34.29 -17.43
CA GLN A 237 17.68 34.22 -17.43
C GLN A 237 18.30 35.61 -17.47
N GLN A 238 17.86 36.44 -18.40
CA GLN A 238 18.33 37.85 -18.52
C GLN A 238 18.14 38.63 -17.22
N ARG A 239 16.96 38.46 -16.59
CA ARG A 239 16.65 39.18 -15.37
C ARG A 239 17.44 38.70 -14.15
N LEU A 240 17.72 37.39 -14.06
CA LEU A 240 18.58 36.83 -13.00
C LEU A 240 20.05 37.25 -13.16
N GLU A 241 20.54 37.35 -14.41
CA GLU A 241 21.87 37.84 -14.75
C GLU A 241 22.04 39.33 -14.40
N GLU A 242 21.02 40.16 -14.67
CA GLU A 242 21.02 41.60 -14.32
C GLU A 242 21.19 41.85 -12.82
N VAL A 243 20.66 40.98 -11.97
CA VAL A 243 20.78 41.09 -10.51
C VAL A 243 22.03 40.42 -9.94
N GLY A 244 22.90 39.87 -10.81
CA GLY A 244 24.20 39.28 -10.46
C GLY A 244 24.11 37.91 -9.78
N LEU A 245 23.07 37.13 -10.02
CA LEU A 245 22.98 35.74 -9.55
C LEU A 245 23.78 34.83 -10.47
N HIS A 246 24.58 33.93 -9.87
CA HIS A 246 25.18 32.81 -10.58
C HIS A 246 24.24 31.61 -10.56
N PHE A 247 23.83 31.10 -11.69
CA PHE A 247 22.85 30.04 -11.79
C PHE A 247 22.95 29.30 -13.13
N HIS A 248 22.29 28.16 -13.18
CA HIS A 248 21.98 27.52 -14.46
C HIS A 248 20.51 27.05 -14.47
N MET A 249 19.90 26.98 -15.64
CA MET A 249 18.51 26.59 -15.83
C MET A 249 18.39 25.32 -16.64
N LYS A 250 17.47 24.42 -16.25
CA LYS A 250 17.20 23.16 -16.95
C LYS A 250 15.69 22.96 -17.11
N GLY A 251 15.26 22.60 -18.31
CA GLY A 251 13.94 22.02 -18.54
C GLY A 251 13.94 20.53 -18.18
N ARG A 252 13.03 20.09 -17.33
CA ARG A 252 12.86 18.68 -16.97
C ARG A 252 11.51 18.16 -17.46
N THR A 253 11.50 17.21 -18.38
CA THR A 253 10.28 16.50 -18.75
C THR A 253 9.88 15.53 -17.63
N LYS A 254 8.60 15.42 -17.34
CA LYS A 254 8.08 14.44 -16.38
C LYS A 254 8.25 13.02 -16.89
N SER A 255 8.45 12.07 -15.98
CA SER A 255 8.55 10.65 -16.32
C SER A 255 7.27 10.15 -16.98
N ILE A 256 7.38 9.16 -17.85
CA ILE A 256 6.26 8.56 -18.59
C ILE A 256 5.23 8.00 -17.63
N HIS A 257 5.69 7.32 -16.57
CA HIS A 257 4.83 6.80 -15.50
C HIS A 257 4.05 7.92 -14.80
N SER A 258 4.69 9.06 -14.48
CA SER A 258 4.02 10.19 -13.84
C SER A 258 2.93 10.81 -14.73
N ILE A 259 3.15 10.85 -16.05
CA ILE A 259 2.16 11.29 -17.03
C ILE A 259 0.99 10.30 -17.06
N TRP A 260 1.28 8.99 -17.17
CA TRP A 260 0.27 7.95 -17.19
C TRP A 260 -0.61 7.92 -15.95
N GLN A 261 -0.01 8.06 -14.75
CA GLN A 261 -0.75 8.17 -13.50
C GLN A 261 -1.69 9.39 -13.48
N LYS A 262 -1.25 10.53 -14.03
CA LYS A 262 -2.11 11.71 -14.16
C LYS A 262 -3.26 11.48 -15.13
N MET A 263 -3.00 10.88 -16.28
CA MET A 263 -4.04 10.50 -17.24
C MET A 263 -5.11 9.62 -16.57
N LYS A 264 -4.68 8.60 -15.79
CA LYS A 264 -5.61 7.73 -15.03
C LYS A 264 -6.39 8.50 -13.96
N LYS A 265 -5.70 9.33 -13.17
CA LYS A 265 -6.31 10.09 -12.05
C LYS A 265 -7.29 11.16 -12.54
N GLN A 266 -6.95 11.85 -13.63
CA GLN A 266 -7.76 12.93 -14.20
C GLN A 266 -8.74 12.42 -15.25
N LYS A 267 -8.69 11.13 -15.62
CA LYS A 267 -9.50 10.49 -16.69
C LYS A 267 -9.42 11.26 -18.01
N CYS A 268 -8.24 11.76 -18.36
CA CYS A 268 -8.01 12.54 -19.58
C CYS A 268 -6.97 11.88 -20.49
N ASN A 269 -6.97 12.26 -21.77
CA ASN A 269 -5.94 11.87 -22.72
C ASN A 269 -4.65 12.65 -22.49
N PHE A 270 -3.57 12.27 -23.18
CA PHE A 270 -2.25 12.90 -23.08
C PHE A 270 -2.31 14.41 -23.32
N GLU A 271 -3.12 14.88 -24.27
CA GLU A 271 -3.32 16.29 -24.63
C GLU A 271 -3.96 17.11 -23.49
N GLY A 272 -4.67 16.45 -22.58
CA GLY A 272 -5.25 17.09 -21.39
C GLY A 272 -4.25 17.32 -20.25
N ILE A 273 -3.01 16.87 -20.38
CA ILE A 273 -1.97 17.07 -19.34
C ILE A 273 -1.21 18.37 -19.64
N TYR A 274 -1.44 19.40 -18.85
CA TYR A 274 -0.84 20.73 -19.06
C TYR A 274 0.58 20.87 -18.50
N ASP A 275 1.00 20.06 -17.52
CA ASP A 275 2.29 20.16 -16.83
C ASP A 275 3.25 19.01 -17.21
N LEU A 276 3.50 18.86 -18.49
CA LEU A 276 4.41 17.83 -19.05
C LEU A 276 5.88 18.04 -18.69
N PHE A 277 6.26 19.26 -18.32
CA PHE A 277 7.63 19.62 -17.95
C PHE A 277 7.64 20.61 -16.78
N ALA A 278 8.78 20.73 -16.13
CA ALA A 278 9.09 21.73 -15.12
C ALA A 278 10.40 22.42 -15.50
N ILE A 279 10.53 23.68 -15.07
CA ILE A 279 11.77 24.44 -15.20
C ILE A 279 12.49 24.44 -13.87
N ARG A 280 13.77 24.11 -13.86
CA ARG A 280 14.63 24.25 -12.68
C ARG A 280 15.53 25.44 -12.81
N ILE A 281 15.59 26.24 -11.74
CA ILE A 281 16.57 27.28 -11.52
C ILE A 281 17.50 26.79 -10.41
N ILE A 282 18.76 26.53 -10.75
CA ILE A 282 19.76 26.01 -9.82
C ILE A 282 20.78 27.12 -9.61
N ILE A 283 20.87 27.61 -8.36
CA ILE A 283 21.67 28.77 -7.99
C ILE A 283 22.97 28.29 -7.37
N ASP A 284 24.09 28.79 -7.86
CA ASP A 284 25.39 28.64 -7.19
C ASP A 284 25.47 29.67 -6.07
N SER A 285 25.35 29.22 -4.83
CA SER A 285 25.23 30.08 -3.65
C SER A 285 25.97 29.49 -2.47
N PRO A 286 26.69 30.34 -1.70
CA PRO A 286 27.23 29.93 -0.40
C PRO A 286 26.08 29.63 0.59
N VAL A 287 26.33 28.70 1.50
CA VAL A 287 25.30 28.09 2.39
C VAL A 287 24.54 29.12 3.22
N ASP A 288 25.22 30.21 3.67
CA ASP A 288 24.64 31.31 4.45
C ASP A 288 23.64 32.17 3.66
N LYS A 289 23.72 32.17 2.33
CA LYS A 289 22.88 32.99 1.43
C LYS A 289 21.85 32.17 0.63
N GLU A 290 21.89 30.85 0.71
CA GLU A 290 21.06 29.95 -0.10
C GLU A 290 19.57 30.30 -0.09
N LYS A 291 19.00 30.44 1.11
CA LYS A 291 17.56 30.74 1.27
C LYS A 291 17.21 32.09 0.68
N MET A 292 18.03 33.11 0.98
CA MET A 292 17.81 34.46 0.50
C MET A 292 17.82 34.54 -1.02
N GLN A 293 18.80 33.91 -1.68
CA GLN A 293 18.92 33.94 -3.13
C GLN A 293 17.81 33.12 -3.83
N CYS A 294 17.38 32.02 -3.23
CA CYS A 294 16.20 31.28 -3.74
C CYS A 294 14.92 32.14 -3.68
N TRP A 295 14.68 32.89 -2.61
CA TRP A 295 13.54 33.80 -2.52
C TRP A 295 13.69 35.01 -3.45
N GLN A 296 14.91 35.49 -3.71
CA GLN A 296 15.18 36.53 -4.71
C GLN A 296 14.79 36.03 -6.12
N ALA A 297 15.21 34.84 -6.50
CA ALA A 297 14.82 34.25 -7.77
C ALA A 297 13.29 34.01 -7.86
N TYR A 298 12.65 33.63 -6.76
CA TYR A 298 11.18 33.52 -6.68
C TYR A 298 10.52 34.87 -6.99
N SER A 299 10.98 35.96 -6.37
CA SER A 299 10.43 37.31 -6.60
C SER A 299 10.53 37.68 -8.08
N ILE A 300 11.70 37.46 -8.69
CA ILE A 300 11.94 37.78 -10.10
C ILE A 300 10.96 36.98 -11.02
N VAL A 301 10.80 35.71 -10.79
CA VAL A 301 9.88 34.88 -11.60
C VAL A 301 8.42 35.34 -11.45
N THR A 302 8.01 35.69 -10.22
CA THR A 302 6.63 36.12 -9.95
C THR A 302 6.33 37.55 -10.38
N ASP A 303 7.35 38.43 -10.50
CA ASP A 303 7.20 39.73 -11.12
C ASP A 303 6.95 39.63 -12.64
N MET A 304 7.52 38.63 -13.28
CA MET A 304 7.41 38.43 -14.74
C MET A 304 6.18 37.62 -15.14
N TYR A 305 5.79 36.63 -14.34
CA TYR A 305 4.73 35.68 -14.64
C TYR A 305 3.77 35.54 -13.45
N MET A 306 2.47 35.62 -13.72
CA MET A 306 1.44 35.55 -12.70
C MET A 306 1.46 34.17 -11.97
N PRO A 307 1.71 34.13 -10.64
CA PRO A 307 1.77 32.90 -9.89
C PRO A 307 0.38 32.36 -9.54
N ASN A 308 0.31 31.03 -9.34
CA ASN A 308 -0.84 30.38 -8.71
C ASN A 308 -0.56 30.16 -7.21
N PRO A 309 -1.14 30.98 -6.30
CA PRO A 309 -0.81 30.90 -4.87
C PRO A 309 -1.17 29.56 -4.22
N LYS A 310 -2.20 28.85 -4.74
CA LYS A 310 -2.62 27.54 -4.24
C LYS A 310 -1.62 26.43 -4.54
N ARG A 311 -0.67 26.70 -5.46
CA ARG A 311 0.34 25.72 -5.89
C ARG A 311 1.75 26.05 -5.46
N LEU A 312 1.93 27.06 -4.59
CA LEU A 312 3.23 27.30 -3.93
C LEU A 312 3.53 26.17 -2.95
N ARG A 313 4.75 25.63 -3.01
CA ARG A 313 5.30 24.65 -2.07
C ARG A 313 6.65 25.15 -1.57
N ASP A 314 6.69 25.51 -0.31
CA ASP A 314 7.89 25.99 0.38
C ASP A 314 8.52 24.85 1.19
N TRP A 315 9.48 24.16 0.57
CA TRP A 315 10.33 23.19 1.24
C TRP A 315 11.71 23.74 1.57
N LEU A 316 11.92 25.08 1.43
CA LEU A 316 13.09 25.75 1.94
C LEU A 316 12.97 26.09 3.43
N SER A 317 11.79 26.62 3.81
CA SER A 317 11.52 26.96 5.21
C SER A 317 11.35 25.71 6.05
N VAL A 318 10.66 24.70 5.51
CA VAL A 318 10.41 23.41 6.16
C VAL A 318 10.80 22.28 5.20
N PRO A 319 12.05 21.78 5.27
CA PRO A 319 12.52 20.67 4.44
C PRO A 319 11.70 19.39 4.65
N LYS A 320 11.61 18.55 3.63
CA LYS A 320 11.01 17.22 3.78
C LYS A 320 11.86 16.32 4.69
N SER A 321 11.26 15.25 5.21
CA SER A 321 11.94 14.29 6.10
C SER A 321 13.19 13.64 5.52
N ASN A 322 13.24 13.52 4.18
CA ASN A 322 14.40 13.01 3.46
C ASN A 322 15.43 14.09 3.10
N GLY A 323 15.36 15.28 3.73
CA GLY A 323 16.27 16.38 3.49
C GLY A 323 16.05 17.16 2.19
N TYR A 324 14.95 16.92 1.47
CA TYR A 324 14.64 17.64 0.23
C TYR A 324 14.27 19.09 0.52
N GLU A 325 15.00 20.02 -0.10
CA GLU A 325 14.83 21.48 -0.02
C GLU A 325 14.59 22.05 -1.42
N SER A 326 13.54 22.84 -1.61
CA SER A 326 13.24 23.54 -2.87
C SER A 326 12.03 24.47 -2.73
N LEU A 327 11.96 25.55 -3.51
CA LEU A 327 10.71 26.28 -3.74
C LEU A 327 10.07 25.75 -5.02
N HIS A 328 8.79 25.38 -4.96
CA HIS A 328 8.01 25.06 -6.16
C HIS A 328 6.89 26.05 -6.33
N ILE A 329 6.79 26.62 -7.50
CA ILE A 329 5.79 27.59 -7.89
C ILE A 329 5.21 27.20 -9.25
N THR A 330 3.96 27.43 -9.46
CA THR A 330 3.33 27.30 -10.77
C THR A 330 2.94 28.69 -11.26
N VAL A 331 3.41 29.09 -12.43
CA VAL A 331 3.16 30.40 -13.01
C VAL A 331 2.48 30.29 -14.38
N LEU A 332 1.74 31.33 -14.77
CA LEU A 332 1.13 31.43 -16.09
C LEU A 332 2.18 31.99 -17.08
N GLY A 333 2.75 31.10 -17.90
CA GLY A 333 3.74 31.42 -18.90
C GLY A 333 3.16 31.88 -20.24
N PRO A 334 4.00 31.97 -21.30
CA PRO A 334 3.55 32.26 -22.66
C PRO A 334 2.41 31.35 -23.11
N GLU A 335 1.57 31.82 -24.04
CA GLU A 335 0.43 31.06 -24.57
C GLU A 335 -0.57 30.64 -23.49
N ASN A 336 -0.64 31.33 -22.34
CA ASN A 336 -1.52 31.01 -21.20
C ASN A 336 -1.37 29.58 -20.69
N LYS A 337 -0.16 29.01 -20.75
CA LYS A 337 0.14 27.68 -20.23
C LYS A 337 0.74 27.76 -18.83
N TRP A 338 0.24 26.91 -17.93
CA TRP A 338 0.81 26.79 -16.59
C TRP A 338 2.14 26.05 -16.62
N VAL A 339 3.19 26.67 -16.05
CA VAL A 339 4.54 26.11 -15.96
C VAL A 339 4.94 25.99 -14.49
N GLU A 340 5.42 24.81 -14.11
CA GLU A 340 6.02 24.58 -12.80
C GLU A 340 7.48 25.01 -12.82
N VAL A 341 7.87 25.89 -11.88
CA VAL A 341 9.25 26.34 -11.67
C VAL A 341 9.73 25.83 -10.33
N GLN A 342 10.88 25.18 -10.30
CA GLN A 342 11.55 24.65 -9.12
C GLN A 342 12.83 25.44 -8.90
N ILE A 343 12.96 26.10 -7.74
CA ILE A 343 14.09 26.96 -7.39
C ILE A 343 14.84 26.31 -6.23
N ARG A 344 16.15 26.12 -6.38
CA ARG A 344 17.03 25.52 -5.38
C ARG A 344 18.49 25.84 -5.67
N THR A 345 19.39 25.57 -4.72
CA THR A 345 20.82 25.73 -4.91
C THR A 345 21.47 24.44 -5.41
N GLU A 346 22.75 24.49 -5.81
CA GLU A 346 23.51 23.31 -6.25
C GLU A 346 23.56 22.24 -5.17
N ARG A 347 23.81 22.60 -3.90
CA ARG A 347 23.75 21.68 -2.77
C ARG A 347 22.38 21.00 -2.66
N MET A 348 21.30 21.77 -2.74
CA MET A 348 19.93 21.27 -2.67
C MET A 348 19.59 20.39 -3.88
N ASP A 349 20.12 20.70 -5.06
CA ASP A 349 19.98 19.87 -6.28
C ASP A 349 20.71 18.54 -6.11
N GLU A 350 21.93 18.55 -5.56
CA GLU A 350 22.68 17.32 -5.29
C GLU A 350 21.93 16.40 -4.29
N ILE A 351 21.38 16.99 -3.20
CA ILE A 351 20.56 16.25 -2.25
C ILE A 351 19.29 15.71 -2.92
N ALA A 352 18.65 16.48 -3.80
CA ALA A 352 17.46 16.06 -4.51
C ALA A 352 17.73 14.97 -5.56
N GLU A 353 18.91 14.90 -6.16
CA GLU A 353 19.28 13.89 -7.17
C GLU A 353 19.87 12.61 -6.53
N LYS A 354 20.72 12.76 -5.49
CA LYS A 354 21.42 11.65 -4.83
C LYS A 354 20.83 11.23 -3.48
N GLY A 355 19.79 11.92 -3.01
CA GLY A 355 19.06 11.58 -1.80
C GLY A 355 19.89 11.68 -0.51
N LEU A 356 19.65 10.73 0.40
CA LEU A 356 20.28 10.71 1.72
C LEU A 356 21.80 10.59 1.72
N ALA A 357 22.38 9.90 0.77
CA ALA A 357 23.83 9.76 0.73
C ALA A 357 24.53 11.11 0.52
N ALA A 358 23.92 12.03 -0.26
CA ALA A 358 24.39 13.40 -0.35
C ALA A 358 24.18 14.18 0.95
N HIS A 359 23.03 14.00 1.61
CA HIS A 359 22.73 14.65 2.89
C HIS A 359 23.75 14.27 3.99
N TRP A 360 24.17 12.99 4.05
CA TRP A 360 25.21 12.53 4.99
C TRP A 360 26.57 13.18 4.73
N ARG A 361 26.89 13.51 3.48
CA ARG A 361 28.14 14.21 3.15
C ARG A 361 28.22 15.59 3.80
N TYR A 362 27.07 16.29 3.90
CA TYR A 362 27.01 17.65 4.42
C TYR A 362 26.78 17.72 5.94
N LYS A 363 26.04 16.77 6.54
CA LYS A 363 25.67 16.80 7.97
C LYS A 363 26.35 15.72 8.84
N GLY A 364 27.08 14.76 8.24
CA GLY A 364 27.63 13.60 8.94
C GLY A 364 26.58 12.51 9.19
N ILE A 365 27.06 11.32 9.62
CA ILE A 365 26.22 10.10 9.81
C ILE A 365 25.29 10.21 11.04
N LYS A 366 25.56 11.13 11.96
CA LYS A 366 24.76 11.35 13.19
C LYS A 366 23.87 12.59 13.02
N GLY A 367 22.74 12.44 12.38
CA GLY A 367 21.69 13.44 12.34
C GLY A 367 20.34 12.78 12.52
N GLU A 368 19.55 13.25 13.48
CA GLU A 368 18.14 12.87 13.65
C GLU A 368 17.37 13.18 12.33
N SER A 369 17.39 12.24 11.41
CA SER A 369 16.60 12.34 10.18
C SER A 369 15.26 11.66 10.41
N GLY A 370 14.19 12.15 9.81
CA GLY A 370 12.86 11.51 9.87
C GLY A 370 12.85 10.08 9.32
N ILE A 371 13.97 9.62 8.76
CA ILE A 371 14.19 8.23 8.34
C ILE A 371 14.62 7.36 9.51
N ASP A 372 15.43 7.87 10.44
CA ASP A 372 15.77 7.12 11.66
C ASP A 372 14.50 6.91 12.51
N GLU A 373 13.60 7.89 12.53
CA GLU A 373 12.26 7.73 13.14
C GLU A 373 11.41 6.70 12.38
N TRP A 374 11.42 6.72 11.05
CA TRP A 374 10.71 5.73 10.24
C TRP A 374 11.27 4.32 10.44
N LEU A 375 12.59 4.13 10.45
CA LEU A 375 13.23 2.85 10.75
C LEU A 375 12.94 2.40 12.19
N SER A 376 12.96 3.32 13.14
CA SER A 376 12.61 3.04 14.53
C SER A 376 11.15 2.60 14.68
N ASN A 377 10.24 3.24 13.93
CA ASN A 377 8.82 2.84 13.91
C ASN A 377 8.63 1.46 13.26
N ILE A 378 9.39 1.13 12.22
CA ILE A 378 9.41 -0.21 11.62
C ILE A 378 9.91 -1.24 12.65
N ARG A 379 11.03 -0.97 13.34
CA ARG A 379 11.54 -1.86 14.39
C ARG A 379 10.51 -2.11 15.48
N ALA A 380 9.87 -1.05 16.00
CA ALA A 380 8.83 -1.15 17.02
C ALA A 380 7.60 -1.93 16.55
N ALA A 381 7.22 -1.80 15.27
CA ALA A 381 6.11 -2.56 14.70
C ALA A 381 6.45 -4.05 14.52
N LEU A 382 7.70 -4.35 14.16
CA LEU A 382 8.23 -5.71 14.04
C LEU A 382 8.24 -6.48 15.38
N GLU A 383 8.51 -5.77 16.49
CA GLU A 383 8.49 -6.34 17.85
C GLU A 383 7.08 -6.74 18.30
N ASN A 384 6.03 -6.14 17.75
CA ASN A 384 4.63 -6.36 18.15
C ASN A 384 3.89 -7.48 17.39
N ASN A 385 4.54 -8.23 16.50
CA ASN A 385 4.03 -9.42 15.78
C ASN A 385 2.71 -9.25 14.99
N ASP A 386 2.40 -8.06 14.45
CA ASP A 386 1.18 -7.80 13.67
C ASP A 386 1.51 -7.52 12.19
N ASP A 387 1.60 -8.58 11.38
CA ASP A 387 2.08 -8.55 9.98
C ASP A 387 1.18 -7.73 9.04
N LEU A 388 -0.13 -7.74 9.25
CA LEU A 388 -1.08 -6.95 8.44
C LEU A 388 -0.95 -5.44 8.73
N GLN A 389 -0.72 -5.09 9.99
CA GLN A 389 -0.50 -3.70 10.39
C GLN A 389 0.87 -3.19 9.90
N LEU A 390 1.89 -4.05 9.86
CA LEU A 390 3.21 -3.71 9.37
C LEU A 390 3.18 -3.33 7.89
N MET A 391 2.47 -4.12 7.07
CA MET A 391 2.32 -3.87 5.63
C MET A 391 1.57 -2.56 5.35
N ASP A 392 0.49 -2.30 6.11
CA ASP A 392 -0.25 -1.04 6.01
C ASP A 392 0.57 0.16 6.48
N GLN A 393 1.32 0.02 7.58
CA GLN A 393 2.21 1.07 8.10
C GLN A 393 3.37 1.36 7.14
N PHE A 394 3.95 0.33 6.54
CA PHE A 394 5.00 0.48 5.53
C PHE A 394 4.48 1.23 4.29
N LYS A 395 3.34 0.79 3.72
CA LYS A 395 2.71 1.46 2.58
C LYS A 395 2.33 2.90 2.90
N MET A 396 1.70 3.16 4.04
CA MET A 396 1.34 4.52 4.46
C MET A 396 2.58 5.41 4.63
N GLY A 397 3.65 4.92 5.24
CA GLY A 397 4.89 5.67 5.42
C GLY A 397 5.63 5.98 4.11
N LEU A 398 5.41 5.21 3.03
CA LEU A 398 6.06 5.42 1.73
C LEU A 398 5.40 6.49 0.85
N TYR A 399 4.08 6.69 0.99
CA TYR A 399 3.28 7.49 0.04
C TYR A 399 2.75 8.81 0.60
N GLU A 400 3.03 9.17 1.87
CA GLU A 400 2.39 10.34 2.50
C GLU A 400 3.11 11.68 2.25
N ASP A 401 2.35 12.65 1.72
CA ASP A 401 2.65 14.07 1.86
C ASP A 401 2.54 14.45 3.35
N GLU A 402 3.49 15.20 3.87
CA GLU A 402 3.62 15.55 5.29
C GLU A 402 3.07 16.94 5.59
N VAL A 403 2.48 17.13 6.77
CA VAL A 403 2.08 18.41 7.32
C VAL A 403 2.84 18.66 8.63
N PHE A 404 3.24 19.90 8.85
CA PHE A 404 4.03 20.34 10.00
C PHE A 404 3.21 21.30 10.83
N VAL A 405 3.03 20.98 12.11
CA VAL A 405 2.23 21.79 13.03
C VAL A 405 3.01 22.08 14.30
N PHE A 406 2.68 23.18 14.96
CA PHE A 406 3.33 23.63 16.18
C PHE A 406 2.50 23.27 17.41
N THR A 407 3.18 22.88 18.48
CA THR A 407 2.56 22.87 19.81
C THR A 407 2.50 24.30 20.37
N PRO A 408 1.66 24.61 21.38
CA PRO A 408 1.65 25.92 22.03
C PRO A 408 2.99 26.32 22.68
N LYS A 409 3.89 25.36 22.87
CA LYS A 409 5.27 25.59 23.34
C LYS A 409 6.27 25.89 22.22
N GLY A 410 5.81 25.92 20.96
CA GLY A 410 6.66 26.16 19.79
C GLY A 410 7.38 24.91 19.26
N GLU A 411 7.10 23.71 19.79
CA GLU A 411 7.67 22.47 19.28
C GLU A 411 7.03 22.10 17.94
N LEU A 412 7.85 21.83 16.92
CA LEU A 412 7.40 21.43 15.60
C LEU A 412 7.16 19.93 15.53
N LEU A 413 5.93 19.53 15.22
CA LEU A 413 5.53 18.14 15.05
C LEU A 413 5.09 17.86 13.60
N LYS A 414 5.45 16.69 13.13
CA LYS A 414 5.24 16.21 11.76
C LYS A 414 4.14 15.15 11.71
N PHE A 415 3.24 15.28 10.75
CA PHE A 415 2.12 14.37 10.52
C PHE A 415 1.94 14.06 9.02
N PRO A 416 1.32 12.91 8.68
CA PRO A 416 0.87 12.65 7.32
C PRO A 416 -0.27 13.59 6.92
N LYS A 417 -0.37 13.89 5.64
CA LYS A 417 -1.45 14.70 5.09
C LYS A 417 -2.82 14.08 5.36
N GLY A 418 -3.76 14.89 5.83
CA GLY A 418 -5.08 14.43 6.26
C GLY A 418 -5.13 13.96 7.71
N ALA A 419 -4.00 14.01 8.45
CA ALA A 419 -4.01 13.84 9.90
C ALA A 419 -4.85 14.93 10.57
N ASN A 420 -5.41 14.63 11.72
CA ASN A 420 -6.36 15.48 12.42
C ASN A 420 -5.93 15.73 13.89
N ILE A 421 -6.73 16.50 14.60
CA ILE A 421 -6.51 16.83 16.03
C ILE A 421 -6.36 15.56 16.88
N LEU A 422 -7.09 14.50 16.58
CA LEU A 422 -7.01 13.25 17.33
C LEU A 422 -5.66 12.54 17.10
N ASP A 423 -5.14 12.55 15.86
CA ASP A 423 -3.78 12.09 15.55
C ASP A 423 -2.73 12.87 16.34
N PHE A 424 -2.87 14.20 16.39
CA PHE A 424 -2.00 15.06 17.16
C PHE A 424 -2.05 14.75 18.67
N ALA A 425 -3.24 14.54 19.23
CA ALA A 425 -3.43 14.21 20.65
C ALA A 425 -2.71 12.89 21.03
N TYR A 426 -2.81 11.85 20.17
CA TYR A 426 -2.10 10.58 20.38
C TYR A 426 -0.59 10.67 20.12
N ARG A 427 -0.14 11.64 19.35
CA ARG A 427 1.29 11.92 19.17
C ARG A 427 1.91 12.49 20.44
N ILE A 428 1.19 13.42 21.12
CA ILE A 428 1.64 14.01 22.39
C ILE A 428 1.70 12.92 23.47
N HIS A 429 0.55 12.33 23.82
CA HIS A 429 0.48 11.28 24.83
C HIS A 429 -0.80 10.45 24.71
N SER A 430 -0.72 9.13 24.94
CA SER A 430 -1.88 8.22 24.85
C SER A 430 -3.02 8.63 25.79
N GLY A 431 -2.70 9.09 27.00
CA GLY A 431 -3.69 9.57 27.97
C GLY A 431 -4.41 10.84 27.51
N ILE A 432 -3.73 11.73 26.78
CA ILE A 432 -4.34 12.93 26.16
C ILE A 432 -5.22 12.49 25.00
N GLY A 433 -4.72 11.59 24.15
CA GLY A 433 -5.47 11.03 23.03
C GLY A 433 -6.77 10.36 23.48
N ASN A 434 -6.71 9.51 24.52
CA ASN A 434 -7.90 8.81 25.05
C ASN A 434 -8.96 9.76 25.58
N LYS A 435 -8.59 10.93 26.09
CA LYS A 435 -9.47 11.94 26.68
C LYS A 435 -9.80 13.10 25.73
N CYS A 436 -9.38 13.04 24.46
CA CYS A 436 -9.58 14.10 23.50
C CYS A 436 -11.04 14.29 23.13
N VAL A 437 -11.56 15.51 23.26
CA VAL A 437 -12.91 15.92 22.83
C VAL A 437 -12.86 16.93 21.67
N GLY A 438 -11.72 17.55 21.42
CA GLY A 438 -11.49 18.54 20.36
C GLY A 438 -10.13 19.19 20.50
N GLY A 439 -9.94 20.30 19.84
CA GLY A 439 -8.72 21.09 19.93
C GLY A 439 -8.94 22.54 19.56
N LYS A 440 -7.88 23.33 19.65
CA LYS A 440 -7.82 24.68 19.08
C LYS A 440 -6.76 24.68 17.98
N ILE A 441 -7.09 25.24 16.85
CA ILE A 441 -6.14 25.54 15.77
C ILE A 441 -6.03 27.05 15.66
N ASN A 442 -4.82 27.59 15.87
CA ASN A 442 -4.56 29.03 15.86
C ASN A 442 -5.53 29.80 16.77
N GLY A 443 -5.77 29.26 17.99
CA GLY A 443 -6.65 29.83 19.01
C GLY A 443 -8.16 29.59 18.81
N LYS A 444 -8.61 29.01 17.66
CA LYS A 444 -10.02 28.74 17.37
C LYS A 444 -10.41 27.30 17.73
N ASN A 445 -11.51 27.12 18.44
CA ASN A 445 -12.03 25.80 18.78
C ASN A 445 -12.45 25.03 17.54
N VAL A 446 -11.99 23.78 17.43
CA VAL A 446 -12.30 22.86 16.33
C VAL A 446 -12.62 21.47 16.82
N SER A 447 -13.34 20.69 16.00
CA SER A 447 -13.60 19.28 16.28
C SER A 447 -12.30 18.46 16.24
N PHE A 448 -12.26 17.35 17.00
CA PHE A 448 -11.15 16.40 16.92
C PHE A 448 -10.95 15.77 15.53
N ARG A 449 -11.93 15.90 14.61
CA ARG A 449 -11.84 15.48 13.21
C ARG A 449 -11.22 16.53 12.29
N ALA A 450 -10.96 17.75 12.76
CA ALA A 450 -10.41 18.81 11.93
C ALA A 450 -9.02 18.42 11.43
N GLU A 451 -8.83 18.53 10.11
CA GLU A 451 -7.56 18.21 9.43
C GLU A 451 -6.52 19.30 9.75
N LEU A 452 -5.30 18.83 10.00
CA LEU A 452 -4.13 19.67 10.26
C LEU A 452 -3.56 20.19 8.95
N LYS A 453 -3.08 21.44 9.00
CA LYS A 453 -2.39 22.11 7.89
C LYS A 453 -1.01 22.57 8.36
N SER A 454 -0.04 22.58 7.44
CA SER A 454 1.29 23.09 7.75
C SER A 454 1.23 24.55 8.21
N GLY A 455 1.89 24.82 9.34
CA GLY A 455 1.89 26.14 9.99
C GLY A 455 0.84 26.31 11.10
N ASP A 456 -0.05 25.33 11.30
CA ASP A 456 -1.05 25.42 12.38
C ASP A 456 -0.39 25.30 13.76
N GLU A 457 -0.79 26.14 14.70
CA GLU A 457 -0.55 25.96 16.13
C GLU A 457 -1.73 25.18 16.73
N VAL A 458 -1.45 24.03 17.36
CA VAL A 458 -2.46 23.06 17.76
C VAL A 458 -2.43 22.80 19.26
N GLU A 459 -3.56 23.07 19.94
CA GLU A 459 -3.81 22.75 21.35
C GLU A 459 -4.90 21.69 21.46
N VAL A 460 -4.72 20.67 22.34
CA VAL A 460 -5.71 19.60 22.54
C VAL A 460 -6.62 19.92 23.72
N VAL A 461 -7.92 19.80 23.51
CA VAL A 461 -8.94 19.91 24.57
C VAL A 461 -9.33 18.51 25.02
N THR A 462 -9.24 18.26 26.34
CA THR A 462 -9.51 16.96 26.95
C THR A 462 -10.66 17.02 27.97
N GLN A 463 -11.36 15.90 28.17
CA GLN A 463 -12.37 15.74 29.19
C GLN A 463 -12.13 14.44 29.98
N SER A 464 -12.26 14.47 31.30
CA SER A 464 -11.92 13.34 32.19
C SER A 464 -12.73 12.06 31.89
N ASN A 465 -14.02 12.22 31.51
CA ASN A 465 -14.96 11.12 31.28
C ASN A 465 -14.97 10.61 29.83
N GLN A 466 -14.11 11.18 28.94
CA GLN A 466 -14.01 10.73 27.57
C GLN A 466 -13.20 9.44 27.49
N THR A 467 -13.68 8.50 26.66
CA THR A 467 -13.00 7.24 26.36
C THR A 467 -12.97 7.02 24.84
N PRO A 468 -11.96 6.30 24.32
CA PRO A 468 -11.89 5.97 22.91
C PRO A 468 -13.09 5.18 22.41
N LYS A 469 -13.56 5.50 21.20
CA LYS A 469 -14.66 4.81 20.53
C LYS A 469 -14.14 4.03 19.31
N GLN A 470 -14.83 2.94 18.96
CA GLN A 470 -14.47 2.10 17.81
C GLN A 470 -14.37 2.91 16.50
N GLU A 471 -15.27 3.87 16.29
CA GLU A 471 -15.28 4.76 15.13
C GLU A 471 -14.02 5.63 15.00
N TRP A 472 -13.28 5.89 16.10
CA TRP A 472 -12.04 6.68 16.06
C TRP A 472 -10.94 6.04 15.23
N ILE A 473 -10.92 4.70 15.09
CA ILE A 473 -9.96 3.97 14.25
C ILE A 473 -10.07 4.41 12.77
N ASN A 474 -11.31 4.71 12.33
CA ASN A 474 -11.56 5.14 10.95
C ASN A 474 -11.29 6.64 10.73
N ILE A 475 -11.24 7.42 11.80
CA ILE A 475 -11.04 8.86 11.75
C ILE A 475 -9.56 9.20 11.69
N VAL A 476 -8.73 8.53 12.50
CA VAL A 476 -7.29 8.80 12.56
C VAL A 476 -6.54 8.27 11.34
N LYS A 477 -5.50 8.98 10.94
CA LYS A 477 -4.64 8.62 9.82
C LYS A 477 -3.35 7.93 10.27
N THR A 478 -2.79 8.35 11.42
CA THR A 478 -1.50 7.84 11.87
C THR A 478 -1.60 6.40 12.39
N PRO A 479 -0.64 5.51 12.05
CA PRO A 479 -0.57 4.15 12.58
C PRO A 479 -0.49 4.11 14.11
N ARG A 480 0.28 5.05 14.69
CA ARG A 480 0.44 5.17 16.14
C ARG A 480 -0.90 5.42 16.85
N ALA A 481 -1.72 6.36 16.34
CA ALA A 481 -3.05 6.62 16.91
C ALA A 481 -3.95 5.38 16.79
N LYS A 482 -3.99 4.73 15.61
CA LYS A 482 -4.76 3.49 15.39
C LYS A 482 -4.38 2.38 16.37
N ALA A 483 -3.07 2.13 16.55
CA ALA A 483 -2.59 1.10 17.47
C ALA A 483 -2.96 1.42 18.92
N LYS A 484 -2.79 2.67 19.36
CA LYS A 484 -3.12 3.09 20.73
C LYS A 484 -4.63 3.07 21.02
N ILE A 485 -5.46 3.44 20.04
CA ILE A 485 -6.92 3.33 20.13
C ILE A 485 -7.35 1.85 20.26
N LYS A 486 -6.82 0.95 19.41
CA LYS A 486 -7.10 -0.48 19.49
C LYS A 486 -6.71 -1.08 20.83
N LEU A 487 -5.54 -0.70 21.36
CA LEU A 487 -5.08 -1.15 22.67
C LEU A 487 -6.03 -0.67 23.78
N ALA A 488 -6.39 0.63 23.79
CA ALA A 488 -7.29 1.19 24.77
C ALA A 488 -8.69 0.56 24.71
N LEU A 489 -9.21 0.27 23.52
CA LEU A 489 -10.49 -0.45 23.34
C LEU A 489 -10.41 -1.89 23.86
N LYS A 490 -9.30 -2.59 23.63
CA LYS A 490 -9.05 -3.94 24.15
C LYS A 490 -8.99 -3.94 25.67
N ASP A 491 -8.31 -2.97 26.26
CA ASP A 491 -8.21 -2.82 27.72
C ASP A 491 -9.57 -2.52 28.35
N THR A 492 -10.40 -1.68 27.70
CA THR A 492 -11.77 -1.40 28.15
C THR A 492 -12.63 -2.64 28.06
N LEU A 493 -12.62 -3.37 26.92
CA LEU A 493 -13.34 -4.63 26.75
C LEU A 493 -12.94 -5.68 27.79
N ALA A 494 -11.65 -5.78 28.12
CA ALA A 494 -11.16 -6.70 29.14
C ALA A 494 -11.73 -6.34 30.52
N LYS A 495 -11.74 -5.05 30.90
CA LYS A 495 -12.31 -4.56 32.15
C LYS A 495 -13.81 -4.80 32.23
N ASP A 496 -14.54 -4.49 31.15
CA ASP A 496 -16.01 -4.69 31.05
C ASP A 496 -16.35 -6.18 31.15
N THR A 497 -15.57 -7.06 30.54
CA THR A 497 -15.73 -8.53 30.61
C THR A 497 -15.55 -9.05 32.04
N VAL A 498 -14.49 -8.60 32.74
CA VAL A 498 -14.22 -8.98 34.13
C VAL A 498 -15.33 -8.49 35.02
N TYR A 499 -15.73 -7.23 34.91
CA TYR A 499 -16.82 -6.64 35.70
C TYR A 499 -18.14 -7.38 35.50
N ALA A 500 -18.54 -7.66 34.25
CA ALA A 500 -19.77 -8.36 33.92
C ALA A 500 -19.76 -9.81 34.44
N LYS A 501 -18.61 -10.50 34.35
CA LYS A 501 -18.44 -11.86 34.87
C LYS A 501 -18.57 -11.88 36.38
N GLU A 502 -17.88 -10.99 37.09
CA GLU A 502 -17.98 -10.86 38.55
C GLU A 502 -19.41 -10.49 39.01
N LEU A 503 -20.11 -9.62 38.27
CA LEU A 503 -21.47 -9.24 38.54
C LEU A 503 -22.43 -10.45 38.44
N LEU A 504 -22.31 -11.24 37.37
CA LEU A 504 -23.08 -12.45 37.15
C LEU A 504 -22.79 -13.51 38.20
N GLU A 505 -21.54 -13.81 38.50
CA GLU A 505 -21.12 -14.77 39.50
C GLU A 505 -21.66 -14.39 40.89
N ARG A 506 -21.57 -13.12 41.27
CA ARG A 506 -22.12 -12.62 42.55
C ARG A 506 -23.62 -12.76 42.59
N ARG A 507 -24.35 -12.46 41.51
CA ARG A 507 -25.83 -12.56 41.46
C ARG A 507 -26.29 -14.02 41.45
N LEU A 508 -25.61 -14.93 40.74
CA LEU A 508 -25.87 -16.38 40.78
C LEU A 508 -25.65 -16.95 42.20
N LYS A 509 -24.55 -16.58 42.85
CA LYS A 509 -24.22 -16.98 44.21
C LYS A 509 -25.28 -16.52 45.22
N ASN A 510 -25.81 -15.30 45.08
CA ASN A 510 -26.89 -14.79 45.91
C ASN A 510 -28.20 -15.59 45.76
N ARG A 511 -28.42 -16.19 44.57
CA ARG A 511 -29.56 -17.10 44.31
C ARG A 511 -29.25 -18.56 44.62
N LYS A 512 -28.08 -18.88 45.22
CA LYS A 512 -27.58 -20.24 45.52
C LYS A 512 -27.48 -21.13 44.26
N ILE A 513 -27.12 -20.52 43.12
CA ILE A 513 -26.91 -21.20 41.84
C ILE A 513 -25.39 -21.25 41.59
N GLU A 514 -24.88 -22.44 41.27
CA GLU A 514 -23.45 -22.63 40.94
C GLU A 514 -23.17 -22.14 39.54
N PHE A 515 -22.05 -21.42 39.37
CA PHE A 515 -21.62 -20.93 38.08
C PHE A 515 -20.80 -22.00 37.37
N GLU A 516 -21.26 -22.46 36.22
CA GLU A 516 -20.54 -23.38 35.32
C GLU A 516 -20.22 -22.69 33.99
N GLU A 517 -18.97 -22.71 33.60
CA GLU A 517 -18.52 -22.05 32.39
C GLU A 517 -19.08 -22.69 31.11
N SER A 518 -19.27 -24.02 31.10
CA SER A 518 -19.91 -24.78 30.03
C SER A 518 -21.36 -24.32 29.78
N THR A 519 -22.16 -24.25 30.82
CA THR A 519 -23.57 -23.81 30.78
C THR A 519 -23.67 -22.34 30.35
N MET A 520 -22.74 -21.47 30.80
CA MET A 520 -22.69 -20.08 30.39
C MET A 520 -22.36 -19.95 28.91
N MET A 521 -21.43 -20.76 28.38
CA MET A 521 -21.09 -20.76 26.96
C MET A 521 -22.24 -21.27 26.07
N HIS A 522 -23.04 -22.24 26.56
CA HIS A 522 -24.24 -22.69 25.86
C HIS A 522 -25.31 -21.57 25.85
N LEU A 523 -25.51 -20.88 26.98
CA LEU A 523 -26.41 -19.72 27.05
C LEU A 523 -26.01 -18.62 26.06
N ILE A 524 -24.71 -18.25 26.01
CA ILE A 524 -24.17 -17.22 25.13
C ILE A 524 -24.48 -17.55 23.67
N LYS A 525 -24.26 -18.81 23.28
CA LYS A 525 -24.58 -19.29 21.91
C LYS A 525 -26.07 -19.26 21.61
N ARG A 526 -26.92 -19.71 22.60
CA ARG A 526 -28.37 -19.72 22.44
C ARG A 526 -28.98 -18.32 22.37
N MET A 527 -28.36 -17.34 23.01
CA MET A 527 -28.71 -15.93 22.89
C MET A 527 -28.19 -15.26 21.59
N GLY A 528 -27.52 -16.01 20.69
CA GLY A 528 -27.11 -15.53 19.39
C GLY A 528 -25.77 -14.79 19.36
N PHE A 529 -25.00 -14.81 20.44
CA PHE A 529 -23.67 -14.16 20.48
C PHE A 529 -22.60 -15.09 19.92
N LYS A 530 -21.83 -14.57 18.97
CA LYS A 530 -20.71 -15.30 18.36
C LYS A 530 -19.44 -15.29 19.23
N VAL A 531 -19.30 -14.29 20.08
CA VAL A 531 -18.13 -14.08 20.94
C VAL A 531 -18.60 -13.75 22.36
N ALA A 532 -18.03 -14.42 23.34
CA ALA A 532 -18.41 -14.24 24.76
C ALA A 532 -18.15 -12.80 25.25
N THR A 533 -17.12 -12.13 24.75
CA THR A 533 -16.79 -10.74 25.10
C THR A 533 -17.89 -9.76 24.71
N ASP A 534 -18.61 -9.98 23.61
CA ASP A 534 -19.71 -9.10 23.19
C ASP A 534 -20.92 -9.27 24.08
N PHE A 535 -21.19 -10.49 24.57
CA PHE A 535 -22.21 -10.76 25.53
C PHE A 535 -21.95 -10.05 26.89
N TYR A 536 -20.72 -10.23 27.42
CA TYR A 536 -20.34 -9.58 28.67
C TYR A 536 -20.34 -8.06 28.58
N LYS A 537 -19.94 -7.52 27.39
CA LYS A 537 -20.02 -6.08 27.15
C LYS A 537 -21.43 -5.55 27.17
N GLN A 538 -22.41 -6.26 26.60
CA GLN A 538 -23.81 -5.82 26.65
C GLN A 538 -24.38 -5.83 28.09
N ILE A 539 -23.87 -6.71 28.95
CA ILE A 539 -24.20 -6.70 30.39
C ILE A 539 -23.55 -5.49 31.08
N ALA A 540 -22.27 -5.22 30.78
CA ALA A 540 -21.56 -4.07 31.34
C ALA A 540 -22.18 -2.72 30.89
N ASP A 541 -22.66 -2.66 29.64
CA ASP A 541 -23.37 -1.50 29.06
C ASP A 541 -24.83 -1.40 29.52
N GLU A 542 -25.31 -2.28 30.42
CA GLU A 542 -26.71 -2.36 30.92
C GLU A 542 -27.75 -2.56 29.79
N LYS A 543 -27.35 -3.08 28.64
CA LYS A 543 -28.25 -3.40 27.51
C LYS A 543 -28.93 -4.76 27.64
N LEU A 544 -28.32 -5.65 28.43
CA LEU A 544 -28.89 -6.94 28.83
C LEU A 544 -29.16 -6.92 30.31
N ASP A 545 -30.43 -7.20 30.71
CA ASP A 545 -30.79 -7.32 32.12
C ASP A 545 -30.15 -8.59 32.70
N VAL A 546 -29.39 -8.40 33.77
CA VAL A 546 -28.71 -9.47 34.51
C VAL A 546 -29.69 -10.51 35.03
N ASN A 547 -30.90 -10.11 35.43
CA ASN A 547 -31.94 -11.03 35.94
C ASN A 547 -32.48 -11.92 34.83
N GLU A 548 -32.73 -11.37 33.64
CA GLU A 548 -33.17 -12.11 32.46
C GLU A 548 -32.10 -13.13 32.04
N VAL A 549 -30.81 -12.73 32.08
CA VAL A 549 -29.68 -13.63 31.79
C VAL A 549 -29.63 -14.79 32.79
N ILE A 550 -29.87 -14.54 34.07
CA ILE A 550 -29.89 -15.58 35.11
C ILE A 550 -31.06 -16.54 34.94
N GLU A 551 -32.24 -16.05 34.58
CA GLU A 551 -33.41 -16.89 34.31
C GLU A 551 -33.12 -17.84 33.11
N LYS A 552 -32.61 -17.31 32.02
CA LYS A 552 -32.19 -18.12 30.86
C LYS A 552 -31.05 -19.08 31.20
N TYR A 553 -30.13 -18.70 32.10
CA TYR A 553 -29.07 -19.58 32.58
C TYR A 553 -29.61 -20.80 33.29
N VAL A 554 -30.61 -20.62 34.14
CA VAL A 554 -31.30 -21.72 34.85
C VAL A 554 -32.00 -22.65 33.85
N GLU A 555 -32.70 -22.10 32.85
CA GLU A 555 -33.36 -22.89 31.81
C GLU A 555 -32.34 -23.76 31.03
N VAL A 556 -31.20 -23.20 30.67
CA VAL A 556 -30.13 -23.95 29.93
C VAL A 556 -29.53 -25.02 30.82
N ARG A 557 -29.24 -24.70 32.10
CA ARG A 557 -28.71 -25.67 33.06
C ARG A 557 -29.65 -26.87 33.24
N ASP A 558 -30.96 -26.59 33.46
CA ASP A 558 -31.95 -27.62 33.69
C ASP A 558 -32.19 -28.48 32.43
N TYR A 559 -32.05 -27.89 31.24
CA TYR A 559 -32.07 -28.60 29.96
C TYR A 559 -30.84 -29.50 29.80
N ASP A 560 -29.63 -29.03 30.10
CA ASP A 560 -28.40 -29.79 30.03
C ASP A 560 -28.33 -30.93 31.05
N GLN A 561 -28.91 -30.76 32.24
CA GLN A 561 -29.06 -31.81 33.26
C GLN A 561 -30.04 -32.89 32.82
N ASN A 562 -31.11 -32.55 32.11
CA ASN A 562 -32.06 -33.51 31.55
C ASN A 562 -31.51 -34.31 30.38
N LEU A 563 -30.57 -33.75 29.62
CA LEU A 563 -29.85 -34.45 28.55
C LEU A 563 -28.82 -35.48 29.08
N ASN A 564 -28.28 -35.27 30.27
CA ASN A 564 -27.33 -36.15 30.94
C ASN A 564 -27.97 -37.26 31.77
N ALA A 565 -29.32 -37.36 31.82
CA ALA A 565 -30.03 -38.49 32.44
C ALA A 565 -29.79 -39.73 31.60
N PRO A 566 -29.51 -40.90 32.22
CA PRO A 566 -29.12 -42.10 31.47
C PRO A 566 -30.24 -42.55 30.51
N GLN A 567 -30.00 -42.43 29.21
CA GLN A 567 -30.90 -42.96 28.20
C GLN A 567 -30.84 -44.49 28.21
N ILE A 568 -32.01 -45.11 28.34
CA ILE A 568 -32.18 -46.56 28.20
C ILE A 568 -31.79 -46.96 26.80
N THR A 569 -30.68 -47.72 26.68
CA THR A 569 -30.20 -48.29 25.42
C THR A 569 -31.21 -49.30 24.89
N ARG A 570 -31.81 -49.04 23.71
CA ARG A 570 -32.59 -50.02 22.93
C ARG A 570 -31.68 -50.89 22.10
N SER A 571 -32.04 -52.16 21.99
CA SER A 571 -31.28 -53.18 21.26
C SER A 571 -31.19 -52.90 19.76
N ALA A 572 -30.05 -53.29 19.14
CA ALA A 572 -29.73 -53.08 17.71
C ALA A 572 -30.65 -53.80 16.70
N THR A 573 -31.64 -54.55 17.18
CA THR A 573 -32.60 -55.30 16.34
C THR A 573 -33.87 -54.51 15.98
N GLU A 574 -34.02 -53.28 16.44
CA GLU A 574 -35.18 -52.37 16.17
C GLU A 574 -34.89 -51.22 15.21
N PHE A 575 -33.77 -51.24 14.51
CA PHE A 575 -33.46 -50.24 13.48
C PHE A 575 -34.03 -50.67 12.12
N SER A 576 -35.12 -50.04 11.69
CA SER A 576 -35.58 -50.06 10.33
C SER A 576 -34.78 -49.02 9.50
N TYR A 577 -34.26 -49.46 8.36
CA TYR A 577 -33.60 -48.62 7.39
C TYR A 577 -34.66 -47.79 6.65
N ASP A 578 -34.94 -46.58 7.08
CA ASP A 578 -35.73 -45.65 6.30
C ASP A 578 -34.83 -44.86 5.35
N ASN A 579 -35.29 -44.72 4.11
CA ASN A 579 -34.58 -44.11 3.00
C ASN A 579 -34.11 -42.68 3.30
N PRO A 580 -32.82 -42.34 3.13
CA PRO A 580 -32.29 -41.01 3.47
C PRO A 580 -32.86 -39.86 2.61
N ASP A 581 -33.60 -40.16 1.55
CA ASP A 581 -34.15 -39.15 0.63
C ASP A 581 -35.46 -38.50 1.12
N GLU A 582 -36.14 -39.05 2.12
CA GLU A 582 -37.40 -38.48 2.65
C GLU A 582 -37.22 -37.56 3.87
N GLU A 583 -36.14 -37.68 4.64
CA GLU A 583 -35.88 -36.76 5.78
C GLU A 583 -35.39 -35.39 5.35
N ILE A 584 -34.86 -35.25 4.14
CA ILE A 584 -34.38 -33.98 3.59
C ILE A 584 -35.55 -33.04 3.19
N ALA A 585 -36.74 -33.58 3.02
CA ALA A 585 -37.93 -32.83 2.62
C ALA A 585 -38.68 -32.12 3.78
N ARG A 586 -38.26 -32.32 5.03
CA ARG A 586 -38.99 -31.82 6.22
C ARG A 586 -38.35 -30.67 6.98
N ASN A 587 -37.08 -30.27 6.66
CA ASN A 587 -36.49 -29.05 7.21
C ASN A 587 -36.59 -27.92 6.19
N ASN A 588 -37.54 -27.03 6.44
CA ASN A 588 -38.06 -26.02 5.50
C ASN A 588 -37.17 -24.78 5.32
N ASP A 589 -35.95 -24.70 5.85
CA ASP A 589 -35.17 -23.46 5.89
C ASP A 589 -33.87 -23.43 5.06
N ASP A 590 -33.40 -24.56 4.50
CA ASP A 590 -32.18 -24.55 3.68
C ASP A 590 -32.45 -24.47 2.18
N VAL A 591 -32.43 -23.23 1.65
CA VAL A 591 -32.58 -22.93 0.23
C VAL A 591 -31.35 -23.32 -0.61
N LEU A 592 -30.20 -23.60 0.02
CA LEU A 592 -28.95 -23.95 -0.65
C LEU A 592 -28.35 -25.25 -0.14
N VAL A 593 -28.10 -26.21 -1.04
CA VAL A 593 -27.42 -27.49 -0.72
C VAL A 593 -25.96 -27.36 -1.14
N ILE A 594 -25.05 -27.55 -0.19
CA ILE A 594 -23.62 -27.64 -0.38
C ILE A 594 -23.23 -29.11 -0.16
N ASP A 595 -22.24 -29.63 -0.89
CA ASP A 595 -21.77 -31.00 -0.94
C ASP A 595 -22.13 -31.85 0.30
N ARG A 596 -22.64 -33.09 0.07
CA ARG A 596 -23.23 -33.99 1.06
C ARG A 596 -22.38 -34.23 2.33
N ASN A 597 -21.08 -33.93 2.27
CA ASN A 597 -20.12 -34.16 3.36
C ASN A 597 -19.91 -32.95 4.27
N LEU A 598 -20.54 -31.78 4.02
CA LEU A 598 -20.36 -30.55 4.75
C LEU A 598 -21.63 -30.14 5.50
N LYS A 599 -21.98 -30.87 6.55
CA LYS A 599 -23.09 -30.51 7.46
C LYS A 599 -22.62 -29.44 8.48
N GLY A 600 -23.37 -28.36 8.61
CA GLY A 600 -23.16 -27.35 9.67
C GLY A 600 -22.09 -26.30 9.40
N VAL A 601 -21.70 -26.07 8.15
CA VAL A 601 -20.75 -25.02 7.79
C VAL A 601 -21.50 -23.75 7.39
N ASP A 602 -21.16 -22.63 8.03
CA ASP A 602 -21.70 -21.30 7.69
C ASP A 602 -21.33 -20.91 6.26
N TYR A 603 -22.31 -20.47 5.49
CA TYR A 603 -22.07 -19.96 4.15
C TYR A 603 -22.53 -18.50 4.02
N SER A 604 -21.93 -17.78 3.09
CA SER A 604 -22.30 -16.42 2.72
C SER A 604 -22.27 -16.21 1.20
N LEU A 605 -23.15 -15.36 0.70
CA LEU A 605 -23.17 -15.02 -0.72
C LEU A 605 -22.02 -14.07 -1.06
N ALA A 606 -21.32 -14.32 -2.17
CA ALA A 606 -20.17 -13.54 -2.58
C ALA A 606 -20.60 -12.15 -3.09
N LYS A 607 -20.01 -11.10 -2.55
CA LYS A 607 -20.31 -9.70 -2.92
C LYS A 607 -19.89 -9.37 -4.36
N CYS A 608 -18.88 -10.05 -4.92
CA CYS A 608 -18.34 -9.80 -6.25
C CYS A 608 -19.25 -10.23 -7.41
N CYS A 609 -20.22 -11.10 -7.16
CA CYS A 609 -21.12 -11.62 -8.19
C CYS A 609 -22.57 -11.73 -7.73
N GLN A 610 -22.86 -11.46 -6.46
CA GLN A 610 -24.20 -11.39 -5.86
C GLN A 610 -25.14 -12.52 -6.35
N PRO A 611 -24.84 -13.82 -6.07
CA PRO A 611 -25.67 -14.93 -6.52
C PRO A 611 -27.07 -14.87 -5.91
N ILE A 612 -28.09 -15.20 -6.69
CA ILE A 612 -29.47 -15.28 -6.25
C ILE A 612 -30.07 -16.64 -6.56
N TYR A 613 -31.24 -16.93 -6.03
CA TYR A 613 -31.93 -18.18 -6.30
C TYR A 613 -32.13 -18.41 -7.81
N GLY A 614 -31.70 -19.59 -8.28
CA GLY A 614 -31.72 -19.98 -9.68
C GLY A 614 -30.44 -19.73 -10.46
N ASP A 615 -29.47 -18.96 -9.93
CA ASP A 615 -28.15 -18.84 -10.56
C ASP A 615 -27.38 -20.18 -10.49
N PRO A 616 -26.63 -20.57 -11.53
CA PRO A 616 -25.67 -21.67 -11.41
C PRO A 616 -24.51 -21.24 -10.51
N VAL A 617 -24.31 -21.97 -9.39
CA VAL A 617 -23.39 -21.57 -8.32
C VAL A 617 -22.35 -22.65 -7.99
N PHE A 618 -21.28 -22.22 -7.32
CA PHE A 618 -20.29 -23.08 -6.64
C PHE A 618 -19.89 -22.45 -5.31
N GLY A 619 -19.49 -23.27 -4.36
CA GLY A 619 -18.94 -22.84 -3.08
C GLY A 619 -17.43 -22.73 -3.14
N PHE A 620 -16.87 -21.71 -2.47
CA PHE A 620 -15.44 -21.53 -2.26
C PHE A 620 -15.13 -21.51 -0.75
N VAL A 621 -14.32 -22.45 -0.28
CA VAL A 621 -13.93 -22.54 1.13
C VAL A 621 -12.90 -21.46 1.45
N THR A 622 -13.24 -20.54 2.35
CA THR A 622 -12.36 -19.44 2.75
C THR A 622 -11.33 -19.91 3.81
N VAL A 623 -10.27 -19.15 3.99
CA VAL A 623 -9.24 -19.43 5.02
C VAL A 623 -9.83 -19.34 6.44
N SER A 624 -10.87 -18.53 6.62
CA SER A 624 -11.59 -18.38 7.91
C SER A 624 -12.58 -19.52 8.22
N GLY A 625 -12.63 -20.58 7.41
CA GLY A 625 -13.45 -21.76 7.67
C GLY A 625 -14.90 -21.68 7.17
N GLY A 626 -15.36 -20.55 6.58
CA GLY A 626 -16.70 -20.42 5.98
C GLY A 626 -16.69 -20.66 4.46
N ILE A 627 -17.88 -20.90 3.87
CA ILE A 627 -18.04 -21.09 2.44
C ILE A 627 -18.64 -19.84 1.81
N LYS A 628 -17.99 -19.30 0.76
CA LYS A 628 -18.55 -18.23 -0.09
C LYS A 628 -19.14 -18.80 -1.35
N ILE A 629 -20.41 -18.49 -1.60
CA ILE A 629 -21.14 -18.96 -2.78
C ILE A 629 -20.95 -17.94 -3.90
N HIS A 630 -20.41 -18.41 -5.02
CA HIS A 630 -20.19 -17.64 -6.24
C HIS A 630 -21.03 -18.17 -7.40
N ARG A 631 -21.39 -17.29 -8.33
CA ARG A 631 -21.92 -17.72 -9.63
C ARG A 631 -20.83 -18.41 -10.45
N THR A 632 -21.18 -19.39 -11.26
CA THR A 632 -20.23 -20.03 -12.19
C THR A 632 -19.70 -19.06 -13.24
N SER A 633 -20.45 -18.00 -13.57
CA SER A 633 -20.10 -16.88 -14.45
C SER A 633 -19.40 -15.71 -13.75
N CYS A 634 -18.97 -15.86 -12.50
CA CYS A 634 -18.26 -14.82 -11.76
C CYS A 634 -16.95 -14.46 -12.46
N PRO A 635 -16.60 -13.15 -12.63
CA PRO A 635 -15.32 -12.75 -13.21
C PRO A 635 -14.11 -13.34 -12.50
N ASN A 636 -14.21 -13.60 -11.19
CA ASN A 636 -13.14 -14.22 -10.39
C ASN A 636 -13.12 -15.76 -10.45
N ALA A 637 -14.13 -16.40 -11.06
CA ALA A 637 -14.23 -17.87 -11.08
C ALA A 637 -13.08 -18.57 -11.82
N PRO A 638 -12.57 -18.06 -12.97
CA PRO A 638 -11.44 -18.66 -13.66
C PRO A 638 -10.17 -18.69 -12.80
N GLU A 639 -9.89 -17.58 -12.13
CA GLU A 639 -8.70 -17.48 -11.26
C GLU A 639 -8.83 -18.34 -10.01
N LEU A 640 -10.00 -18.35 -9.37
CA LEU A 640 -10.29 -19.23 -8.23
C LEU A 640 -10.13 -20.70 -8.59
N ARG A 641 -10.57 -21.12 -9.80
CA ARG A 641 -10.41 -22.49 -10.28
C ARG A 641 -8.95 -22.84 -10.59
N LYS A 642 -8.20 -21.91 -11.18
CA LYS A 642 -6.79 -22.11 -11.57
C LYS A 642 -5.88 -22.21 -10.34
N ARG A 643 -6.04 -21.31 -9.38
CA ARG A 643 -5.14 -21.21 -8.20
C ARG A 643 -5.57 -22.07 -7.00
N PHE A 644 -6.88 -22.22 -6.80
CA PHE A 644 -7.43 -22.80 -5.58
C PHE A 644 -8.52 -23.86 -5.86
N GLY A 645 -8.36 -24.62 -6.95
CA GLY A 645 -9.35 -25.62 -7.36
C GLY A 645 -9.73 -26.64 -6.26
N TYR A 646 -8.80 -26.96 -5.36
CA TYR A 646 -9.01 -27.84 -4.21
C TYR A 646 -9.93 -27.26 -3.11
N ARG A 647 -10.23 -25.94 -3.15
CA ARG A 647 -11.17 -25.25 -2.23
C ARG A 647 -12.55 -25.06 -2.83
N ILE A 648 -12.80 -25.57 -4.03
CA ILE A 648 -14.08 -25.43 -4.70
C ILE A 648 -14.95 -26.62 -4.37
N VAL A 649 -16.14 -26.34 -3.87
CA VAL A 649 -17.17 -27.33 -3.54
C VAL A 649 -18.39 -27.15 -4.43
N LYS A 650 -19.08 -28.23 -4.74
CA LYS A 650 -20.33 -28.18 -5.51
C LYS A 650 -21.44 -27.56 -4.65
N ALA A 651 -22.16 -26.60 -5.21
CA ALA A 651 -23.32 -25.99 -4.58
C ALA A 651 -24.48 -25.90 -5.58
N ARG A 652 -25.71 -26.09 -5.09
CA ARG A 652 -26.95 -25.94 -5.86
C ARG A 652 -28.08 -25.43 -5.01
N TRP A 653 -28.99 -24.72 -5.63
CA TRP A 653 -30.22 -24.29 -4.99
C TRP A 653 -31.18 -25.43 -4.83
N SER A 654 -31.89 -25.52 -3.69
CA SER A 654 -32.95 -26.49 -3.43
C SER A 654 -34.15 -25.77 -2.78
N GLY A 655 -35.32 -26.36 -2.91
CA GLY A 655 -36.55 -25.81 -2.33
C GLY A 655 -37.16 -24.65 -3.14
N LYS A 656 -38.05 -23.86 -2.53
CA LYS A 656 -38.63 -22.65 -3.10
C LYS A 656 -37.95 -21.43 -2.48
N SER A 657 -37.69 -20.41 -3.30
CA SER A 657 -37.12 -19.14 -2.80
C SER A 657 -37.99 -18.57 -1.68
N ALA A 658 -37.47 -18.45 -0.49
CA ALA A 658 -38.13 -17.83 0.66
C ALA A 658 -37.65 -16.38 0.91
N GLY A 659 -36.64 -15.89 0.15
CA GLY A 659 -35.97 -14.61 0.38
C GLY A 659 -36.06 -13.64 -0.77
N GLN A 660 -35.99 -12.35 -0.47
CA GLN A 660 -35.80 -11.28 -1.44
C GLN A 660 -34.32 -10.92 -1.54
N TYR A 661 -33.78 -10.93 -2.76
CA TYR A 661 -32.37 -10.65 -3.07
C TYR A 661 -32.22 -9.23 -3.64
N SER A 662 -31.25 -8.49 -3.14
CA SER A 662 -30.93 -7.15 -3.65
C SER A 662 -29.91 -7.24 -4.77
N ILE A 663 -30.25 -6.74 -5.94
CA ILE A 663 -29.42 -6.82 -7.16
C ILE A 663 -29.21 -5.43 -7.73
N THR A 664 -28.02 -5.20 -8.24
CA THR A 664 -27.65 -3.98 -8.95
C THR A 664 -27.65 -4.22 -10.45
N ILE A 665 -28.45 -3.46 -11.19
CA ILE A 665 -28.53 -3.48 -12.64
C ILE A 665 -27.91 -2.20 -13.17
N LYS A 666 -27.00 -2.32 -14.12
CA LYS A 666 -26.42 -1.20 -14.85
C LYS A 666 -27.16 -1.03 -16.18
N VAL A 667 -27.60 0.18 -16.46
CA VAL A 667 -28.30 0.56 -17.69
C VAL A 667 -27.55 1.71 -18.35
N VAL A 668 -27.17 1.56 -19.61
CA VAL A 668 -26.48 2.59 -20.39
C VAL A 668 -27.33 2.90 -21.63
N GLY A 669 -27.50 4.16 -21.95
CA GLY A 669 -28.30 4.57 -23.11
C GLY A 669 -28.09 6.04 -23.48
N ASN A 670 -28.89 6.52 -24.47
CA ASN A 670 -28.90 7.93 -24.81
C ASN A 670 -29.65 8.73 -23.74
N ASP A 671 -29.16 9.93 -23.43
CA ASP A 671 -29.84 10.83 -22.49
C ASP A 671 -31.02 11.55 -23.15
N ASP A 672 -32.09 10.78 -23.38
CA ASP A 672 -33.31 11.30 -23.97
C ASP A 672 -34.28 11.78 -22.88
N LEU A 673 -34.97 12.88 -23.12
CA LEU A 673 -36.00 13.42 -22.20
C LEU A 673 -37.04 12.34 -21.85
N GLY A 674 -37.21 12.04 -20.55
CA GLY A 674 -38.18 11.08 -20.04
C GLY A 674 -37.68 9.63 -19.96
N ILE A 675 -36.41 9.32 -20.28
CA ILE A 675 -35.87 7.95 -20.21
C ILE A 675 -35.94 7.36 -18.80
N VAL A 676 -35.68 8.18 -17.80
CA VAL A 676 -35.79 7.78 -16.37
C VAL A 676 -37.22 7.39 -16.02
N ASN A 677 -38.19 8.15 -16.52
CA ASN A 677 -39.62 7.90 -16.30
C ASN A 677 -40.06 6.59 -16.97
N ASN A 678 -39.56 6.30 -18.16
CA ASN A 678 -39.83 5.06 -18.86
C ASN A 678 -39.25 3.85 -18.13
N ILE A 679 -38.02 3.94 -17.67
CA ILE A 679 -37.35 2.90 -16.89
C ILE A 679 -38.09 2.63 -15.56
N THR A 680 -38.39 3.66 -14.78
CA THR A 680 -39.10 3.55 -13.50
C THR A 680 -40.54 3.03 -13.69
N SER A 681 -41.25 3.41 -14.75
CA SER A 681 -42.58 2.90 -15.07
C SER A 681 -42.60 1.41 -15.37
N ILE A 682 -41.56 0.89 -16.04
CA ILE A 682 -41.44 -0.56 -16.27
C ILE A 682 -41.23 -1.30 -14.95
N ILE A 683 -40.34 -0.81 -14.11
CA ILE A 683 -40.02 -1.48 -12.81
C ILE A 683 -41.26 -1.44 -11.90
N SER A 684 -41.97 -0.33 -11.85
CA SER A 684 -43.17 -0.14 -11.01
C SER A 684 -44.37 -0.98 -11.44
N LYS A 685 -44.43 -1.43 -12.70
CA LYS A 685 -45.47 -2.32 -13.20
C LYS A 685 -45.24 -3.79 -12.91
N GLU A 686 -44.02 -4.15 -12.45
CA GLU A 686 -43.69 -5.52 -12.13
C GLU A 686 -44.11 -5.84 -10.69
N GLU A 687 -45.11 -6.72 -10.55
CA GLU A 687 -45.51 -7.26 -9.25
C GLU A 687 -44.34 -8.02 -8.63
N LYS A 688 -44.07 -7.78 -7.33
CA LYS A 688 -43.01 -8.44 -6.53
C LYS A 688 -41.56 -8.01 -6.85
N ILE A 689 -41.36 -6.91 -7.58
CA ILE A 689 -40.05 -6.27 -7.73
C ILE A 689 -40.09 -4.91 -7.03
N VAL A 690 -39.24 -4.73 -6.03
CA VAL A 690 -39.13 -3.48 -5.28
C VAL A 690 -37.86 -2.75 -5.71
N MET A 691 -38.01 -1.53 -6.25
CA MET A 691 -36.89 -0.64 -6.53
C MET A 691 -36.42 0.00 -5.22
N ARG A 692 -35.14 -0.16 -4.88
CA ARG A 692 -34.51 0.42 -3.67
C ARG A 692 -33.84 1.75 -3.92
N SER A 693 -33.11 1.86 -5.04
CA SER A 693 -32.46 3.09 -5.46
C SER A 693 -32.27 3.12 -6.96
N ILE A 694 -32.21 4.31 -7.49
CA ILE A 694 -31.81 4.60 -8.88
C ILE A 694 -30.85 5.78 -8.84
N ASN A 695 -29.69 5.62 -9.47
CA ASN A 695 -28.72 6.69 -9.68
C ASN A 695 -28.40 6.76 -11.16
N ILE A 696 -28.50 7.95 -11.75
CA ILE A 696 -28.28 8.17 -13.17
C ILE A 696 -27.36 9.38 -13.32
N ASP A 697 -26.23 9.15 -13.98
CA ASP A 697 -25.25 10.17 -14.33
C ASP A 697 -25.25 10.36 -15.85
N SER A 698 -25.41 11.58 -16.31
CA SER A 698 -25.45 11.92 -17.74
C SER A 698 -24.16 12.63 -18.16
N HIS A 699 -23.48 12.08 -19.18
CA HIS A 699 -22.26 12.64 -19.78
C HIS A 699 -22.29 12.42 -21.30
N ASP A 700 -21.98 13.46 -22.07
CA ASP A 700 -21.80 13.40 -23.52
C ASP A 700 -23.00 12.79 -24.29
N SER A 701 -24.24 13.21 -23.97
CA SER A 701 -25.48 12.69 -24.55
C SER A 701 -25.74 11.20 -24.29
N LEU A 702 -25.01 10.59 -23.36
CA LEU A 702 -25.25 9.24 -22.85
C LEU A 702 -25.54 9.31 -21.36
N PHE A 703 -26.38 8.41 -20.87
CA PHE A 703 -26.56 8.20 -19.46
C PHE A 703 -25.96 6.84 -19.02
N ASP A 704 -25.40 6.82 -17.82
CA ASP A 704 -24.97 5.62 -17.09
C ASP A 704 -25.82 5.51 -15.83
N GLY A 705 -26.73 4.56 -15.80
CA GLY A 705 -27.68 4.37 -14.71
C GLY A 705 -27.37 3.11 -13.90
N THR A 706 -27.45 3.23 -12.57
CA THR A 706 -27.33 2.12 -11.63
C THR A 706 -28.64 1.99 -10.87
N ILE A 707 -29.31 0.85 -10.99
CA ILE A 707 -30.63 0.58 -10.39
C ILE A 707 -30.49 -0.60 -9.43
N VAL A 708 -30.87 -0.40 -8.17
CA VAL A 708 -30.93 -1.48 -7.17
C VAL A 708 -32.37 -1.95 -7.01
N VAL A 709 -32.60 -3.22 -7.31
CA VAL A 709 -33.93 -3.87 -7.20
C VAL A 709 -33.88 -5.04 -6.24
N GLN A 710 -35.01 -5.31 -5.60
CA GLN A 710 -35.23 -6.54 -4.83
C GLN A 710 -36.18 -7.45 -5.59
N LEU A 711 -35.79 -8.73 -5.72
CA LEU A 711 -36.54 -9.77 -6.41
C LEU A 711 -36.27 -11.17 -5.82
N GLU A 712 -37.09 -12.14 -6.18
CA GLU A 712 -37.08 -13.48 -5.59
C GLU A 712 -36.15 -14.46 -6.30
N ASP A 713 -35.98 -14.34 -7.65
CA ASP A 713 -35.24 -15.32 -8.46
C ASP A 713 -34.67 -14.73 -9.76
N VAL A 714 -33.82 -15.53 -10.42
CA VAL A 714 -33.16 -15.19 -11.70
C VAL A 714 -34.17 -14.99 -12.83
N SER A 715 -35.28 -15.75 -12.88
CA SER A 715 -36.24 -15.67 -13.97
C SER A 715 -36.90 -14.28 -14.00
N LYS A 716 -37.21 -13.72 -12.84
CA LYS A 716 -37.75 -12.35 -12.71
C LYS A 716 -36.70 -11.30 -13.09
N LEU A 717 -35.43 -11.53 -12.72
CA LEU A 717 -34.34 -10.63 -13.12
C LEU A 717 -34.18 -10.60 -14.64
N GLU A 718 -34.14 -11.76 -15.30
CA GLU A 718 -34.02 -11.84 -16.75
C GLU A 718 -35.21 -11.21 -17.50
N ALA A 719 -36.43 -11.45 -17.01
CA ALA A 719 -37.62 -10.81 -17.55
C ALA A 719 -37.57 -9.29 -17.43
N LEU A 720 -37.14 -8.77 -16.26
CA LEU A 720 -36.95 -7.34 -16.05
C LEU A 720 -35.89 -6.75 -16.99
N MET A 721 -34.71 -7.41 -17.07
CA MET A 721 -33.62 -6.95 -17.95
C MET A 721 -34.02 -6.97 -19.41
N LYS A 722 -34.81 -7.96 -19.86
CA LYS A 722 -35.35 -8.01 -21.20
C LYS A 722 -36.30 -6.84 -21.49
N LYS A 723 -37.19 -6.51 -20.55
CA LYS A 723 -38.09 -5.36 -20.65
C LYS A 723 -37.33 -4.04 -20.66
N LEU A 724 -36.32 -3.86 -19.84
CA LEU A 724 -35.48 -2.66 -19.81
C LEU A 724 -34.73 -2.45 -21.14
N ARG A 725 -34.31 -3.53 -21.82
CA ARG A 725 -33.66 -3.45 -23.14
C ARG A 725 -34.64 -2.98 -24.24
N THR A 726 -35.96 -3.10 -24.06
CA THR A 726 -36.94 -2.61 -25.04
C THR A 726 -37.24 -1.13 -24.92
N VAL A 727 -36.76 -0.44 -23.89
CA VAL A 727 -36.93 0.99 -23.71
C VAL A 727 -36.15 1.73 -24.79
N LYS A 728 -36.87 2.59 -25.54
CA LYS A 728 -36.26 3.42 -26.58
C LYS A 728 -35.16 4.29 -25.95
N GLY A 729 -33.93 4.24 -26.49
CA GLY A 729 -32.77 4.96 -25.97
C GLY A 729 -31.84 4.12 -25.10
N VAL A 730 -32.26 2.98 -24.53
CA VAL A 730 -31.40 2.08 -23.81
C VAL A 730 -30.54 1.27 -24.78
N LYS A 731 -29.22 1.32 -24.60
CA LYS A 731 -28.22 0.59 -25.43
C LYS A 731 -27.75 -0.72 -24.77
N GLN A 732 -27.57 -0.69 -23.47
CA GLN A 732 -27.01 -1.85 -22.73
C GLN A 732 -27.67 -1.97 -21.36
N VAL A 733 -28.03 -3.20 -21.00
CA VAL A 733 -28.49 -3.57 -19.66
C VAL A 733 -27.67 -4.75 -19.19
N SER A 734 -26.99 -4.62 -18.07
CA SER A 734 -26.14 -5.64 -17.49
C SER A 734 -26.35 -5.74 -15.97
N ARG A 735 -26.16 -6.92 -15.43
CA ARG A 735 -26.12 -7.16 -13.99
C ARG A 735 -24.68 -6.90 -13.50
N LEU A 736 -24.52 -6.09 -12.46
CA LEU A 736 -23.23 -5.82 -11.81
C LEU A 736 -22.83 -6.93 -10.84
#